data_140200ebd57e130833545ce74e4d2960
#
_entry.id   140200ebd57e130833545ce74e4d2960
#
_cell.length_a   1.000
_cell.length_b   1.000
_cell.length_c   1.000
_cell.angle_alpha   90.00
_cell.angle_beta   90.00
_cell.angle_gamma   90.00
#
_symmetry.space_group_name_H-M   'P 1'
#
loop_
_entity.id
_entity.type
_entity.pdbx_description
1 polymer ?
#
loop_
_entity_poly.entity_id
_entity_poly.type
_entity_poly.pdbx_seq_one_letter_code
_entity_poly.pdbx_strand_id
1 'polypeptide(L)'
;MDMRKIYLTLVSIALCGLTFAQSVTLQEAATVAQRFLESQGKTLESCAKTFGDMQHPTLYIFNAENGFVVVSGDKNVTPVLSFSDQQRYNDSDVVPPFEMWINHYSNQIEQIRREQISQPQYVEYWNRILANAPAFRSGDEVEPLMLSQWDQGEYYNYYCPRDLAGQNGHVVTGCVATAMGQLLYYFRFPEHGTGSYSYTDEHYGVQSADYENATYNYNAMCDKPTAINPEISKLIYHCGVGVDMHYGPDGSGMTNHSAARVLRTHFKFSPETEYLFRDSTDLNWDSVIVSHLSRNIPMYYAGWSVPDINGHGFICDGYKTVDSAYYFHFNFGWSGYMDNYYYTNSLFVGGSNFNLAQELIINAYPDTTQYTYPTPQPLTGSMTLTADEGTFTDGSQSWETSAAGINFTWNIQPDPENLENVTLNMEYSLAAGDTLFVTNPNVNTFEMRTADTGTLNVAWGTTELTVHFITHSSSSEGFRAHYTAHRTEFCSGTKMYTDATGNITDGSGNSSYNNLTTCKFRLMLNTSYSATHFHINSLDLEEGHDYLHFYNNTVSNANYLFSLTGHISDSSFVVDTRRLTLVLETDEAGRDAGFDIDYSGGHVGIDNHGIESLSMWPNPATDQLNLAYPTPIQYVEIRNAEGKTIYSENSNNQKLTINTSNLPSGIYLLTVHTQTGIITKKIVKM
;
A
#
# COMPACT_ATOMS: atom_id res chain seq x y z
N MET A 1 56.74 41.93 -23.40
CA MET A 1 55.71 41.12 -22.77
C MET A 1 55.16 41.93 -21.61
N ASP A 2 53.93 42.40 -21.77
CA ASP A 2 53.37 43.52 -20.99
C ASP A 2 52.97 43.06 -19.59
N MET A 3 53.63 43.55 -18.55
CA MET A 3 53.36 43.22 -17.14
C MET A 3 51.89 43.45 -16.74
N ARG A 4 51.16 44.29 -17.44
CA ARG A 4 49.70 44.51 -17.21
C ARG A 4 48.89 43.28 -17.61
N LYS A 5 49.30 42.46 -18.60
CA LYS A 5 48.59 41.25 -19.00
C LYS A 5 48.83 40.09 -18.03
N ILE A 6 49.99 40.07 -17.37
CA ILE A 6 50.27 39.06 -16.32
C ILE A 6 49.48 39.31 -15.06
N TYR A 7 49.30 40.59 -14.68
CA TYR A 7 48.44 40.96 -13.53
C TYR A 7 46.94 40.65 -13.77
N LEU A 8 46.44 40.89 -15.00
CA LEU A 8 45.04 40.55 -15.32
C LEU A 8 44.82 39.03 -15.36
N THR A 9 45.77 38.24 -15.85
CA THR A 9 45.67 36.80 -15.90
C THR A 9 45.80 36.16 -14.52
N LEU A 10 46.66 36.69 -13.65
CA LEU A 10 46.77 36.28 -12.25
C LEU A 10 45.55 36.64 -11.41
N VAL A 11 44.93 37.82 -11.65
CA VAL A 11 43.70 38.23 -10.98
C VAL A 11 42.51 37.38 -11.50
N SER A 12 42.42 37.03 -12.79
CA SER A 12 41.37 36.16 -13.32
C SER A 12 41.51 34.71 -12.83
N ILE A 13 42.75 34.21 -12.65
CA ILE A 13 42.99 32.88 -12.07
C ILE A 13 42.68 32.87 -10.57
N ALA A 14 42.97 33.98 -9.85
CA ALA A 14 42.59 34.10 -8.44
C ALA A 14 41.08 34.23 -8.25
N LEU A 15 40.33 34.91 -9.17
CA LEU A 15 38.89 34.98 -9.11
C LEU A 15 38.19 33.66 -9.48
N CYS A 16 38.74 32.88 -10.42
CA CYS A 16 38.24 31.50 -10.70
C CYS A 16 38.54 30.51 -9.58
N GLY A 17 39.59 30.75 -8.78
CA GLY A 17 39.91 29.91 -7.61
C GLY A 17 39.06 30.17 -6.39
N LEU A 18 38.37 31.30 -6.33
CA LEU A 18 37.55 31.71 -5.16
C LEU A 18 36.11 31.08 -5.20
N THR A 19 35.64 30.67 -6.35
CA THR A 19 34.27 30.13 -6.50
C THR A 19 34.09 28.72 -5.88
N PHE A 20 35.15 27.95 -5.63
CA PHE A 20 35.11 26.64 -5.03
C PHE A 20 35.83 26.56 -3.66
N ALA A 21 36.21 27.67 -3.09
CA ALA A 21 36.96 27.72 -1.82
C ALA A 21 36.18 27.15 -0.62
N GLN A 22 34.88 26.98 -0.75
CA GLN A 22 34.00 26.42 0.27
C GLN A 22 33.47 25.03 -0.06
N SER A 23 33.85 24.47 -1.22
CA SER A 23 33.47 23.09 -1.56
C SER A 23 34.12 22.10 -0.59
N VAL A 24 33.32 21.13 -0.17
CA VAL A 24 33.74 20.06 0.75
C VAL A 24 34.33 18.91 -0.03
N THR A 25 35.51 18.45 0.35
CA THR A 25 36.13 17.24 -0.21
C THR A 25 35.52 15.99 0.40
N LEU A 26 35.64 14.86 -0.29
CA LEU A 26 35.21 13.55 0.23
C LEU A 26 35.84 13.26 1.62
N GLN A 27 37.09 13.63 1.84
CA GLN A 27 37.78 13.40 3.11
C GLN A 27 37.21 14.28 4.24
N GLU A 28 36.88 15.53 3.97
CA GLU A 28 36.23 16.43 4.95
C GLU A 28 34.82 15.93 5.25
N ALA A 29 34.04 15.55 4.22
CA ALA A 29 32.71 14.98 4.39
C ALA A 29 32.75 13.67 5.22
N ALA A 30 33.69 12.78 4.92
CA ALA A 30 33.89 11.56 5.70
C ALA A 30 34.26 11.85 7.17
N THR A 31 35.06 12.89 7.43
CA THR A 31 35.40 13.30 8.80
C THR A 31 34.15 13.79 9.57
N VAL A 32 33.29 14.56 8.90
CA VAL A 32 32.01 15.02 9.49
C VAL A 32 31.09 13.81 9.74
N ALA A 33 30.92 12.96 8.73
CA ALA A 33 30.12 11.75 8.83
C ALA A 33 30.56 10.85 9.99
N GLN A 34 31.86 10.58 10.11
CA GLN A 34 32.42 9.77 11.17
C GLN A 34 32.06 10.35 12.55
N ARG A 35 32.26 11.65 12.76
CA ARG A 35 32.02 12.29 14.05
C ARG A 35 30.54 12.37 14.40
N PHE A 36 29.71 12.60 13.39
CA PHE A 36 28.26 12.58 13.60
C PHE A 36 27.82 11.16 14.03
N LEU A 37 28.21 10.14 13.27
CA LEU A 37 27.87 8.76 13.57
C LEU A 37 28.42 8.30 14.94
N GLU A 38 29.65 8.68 15.29
CA GLU A 38 30.23 8.44 16.61
C GLU A 38 29.39 9.09 17.74
N SER A 39 28.84 10.30 17.53
CA SER A 39 27.94 10.95 18.48
C SER A 39 26.61 10.21 18.65
N GLN A 40 26.22 9.41 17.66
CA GLN A 40 25.05 8.54 17.70
C GLN A 40 25.41 7.09 18.10
N GLY A 41 26.64 6.84 18.57
CA GLY A 41 27.10 5.51 18.97
C GLY A 41 27.33 4.54 17.79
N LYS A 42 27.49 5.05 16.59
CA LYS A 42 27.63 4.27 15.34
C LYS A 42 29.02 4.44 14.72
N THR A 43 29.40 3.46 13.89
CA THR A 43 30.68 3.44 13.19
C THR A 43 30.48 3.68 11.69
N LEU A 44 31.26 4.61 11.13
CA LEU A 44 31.31 4.87 9.71
C LEU A 44 31.84 3.65 8.95
N GLU A 45 31.17 3.25 7.86
CA GLU A 45 31.64 2.17 6.99
C GLU A 45 32.21 2.70 5.67
N SER A 46 31.37 3.32 4.85
CA SER A 46 31.78 3.77 3.50
C SER A 46 30.92 4.91 2.99
N CYS A 47 31.47 5.67 2.02
CA CYS A 47 30.66 6.55 1.18
C CYS A 47 29.83 5.68 0.22
N ALA A 48 28.50 5.75 0.35
CA ALA A 48 27.57 4.96 -0.45
C ALA A 48 27.20 5.67 -1.76
N LYS A 49 27.02 7.00 -1.73
CA LYS A 49 26.56 7.80 -2.88
C LYS A 49 27.09 9.22 -2.82
N THR A 50 27.24 9.84 -3.99
CA THR A 50 27.48 11.27 -4.14
C THR A 50 26.51 11.86 -5.16
N PHE A 51 26.09 13.11 -4.96
CA PHE A 51 25.18 13.82 -5.85
C PHE A 51 25.85 15.09 -6.39
N GLY A 52 25.37 15.55 -7.56
CA GLY A 52 25.94 16.70 -8.25
C GLY A 52 27.16 16.37 -9.10
N ASP A 53 27.98 17.37 -9.38
CA ASP A 53 29.19 17.20 -10.18
C ASP A 53 30.24 16.33 -9.46
N MET A 54 30.88 15.40 -10.18
CA MET A 54 31.86 14.46 -9.59
C MET A 54 33.07 15.14 -8.94
N GLN A 55 33.47 16.33 -9.42
CA GLN A 55 34.60 17.07 -8.85
C GLN A 55 34.16 17.95 -7.67
N HIS A 56 32.90 18.38 -7.66
CA HIS A 56 32.30 19.24 -6.65
C HIS A 56 30.92 18.74 -6.23
N PRO A 57 30.81 17.56 -5.63
CA PRO A 57 29.52 17.01 -5.21
C PRO A 57 28.72 17.99 -4.33
N THR A 58 27.42 17.98 -4.50
CA THR A 58 26.51 18.78 -3.65
C THR A 58 26.20 18.07 -2.35
N LEU A 59 26.11 16.73 -2.38
CA LEU A 59 25.81 15.91 -1.22
C LEU A 59 26.62 14.62 -1.24
N TYR A 60 26.89 14.10 -0.04
CA TYR A 60 27.52 12.80 0.20
C TYR A 60 26.66 11.97 1.12
N ILE A 61 26.44 10.69 0.82
CA ILE A 61 25.81 9.73 1.72
C ILE A 61 26.83 8.74 2.22
N PHE A 62 26.91 8.57 3.52
CA PHE A 62 27.78 7.62 4.18
C PHE A 62 26.97 6.61 4.97
N ASN A 63 27.24 5.33 4.76
CA ASN A 63 26.64 4.24 5.52
C ASN A 63 27.36 3.94 6.84
N ALA A 64 26.60 3.49 7.81
CA ALA A 64 27.01 2.88 9.05
C ALA A 64 26.41 1.47 9.16
N GLU A 65 26.74 0.70 10.21
CA GLU A 65 26.24 -0.66 10.42
C GLU A 65 24.71 -0.76 10.31
N ASN A 66 23.98 0.11 11.02
CA ASN A 66 22.52 0.20 10.97
C ASN A 66 22.09 1.66 10.82
N GLY A 67 22.53 2.32 9.76
CA GLY A 67 22.18 3.71 9.54
C GLY A 67 22.93 4.33 8.38
N PHE A 68 22.64 5.60 8.12
CA PHE A 68 23.39 6.44 7.20
C PHE A 68 23.34 7.91 7.63
N VAL A 69 24.21 8.73 7.05
CA VAL A 69 24.18 10.18 7.19
C VAL A 69 24.38 10.88 5.85
N VAL A 70 23.61 11.93 5.60
CA VAL A 70 23.76 12.82 4.44
C VAL A 70 24.50 14.06 4.85
N VAL A 71 25.67 14.27 4.24
CA VAL A 71 26.56 15.40 4.51
C VAL A 71 26.55 16.36 3.32
N SER A 72 26.45 17.66 3.59
CA SER A 72 26.49 18.69 2.54
C SER A 72 27.88 18.81 1.88
N GLY A 73 27.88 19.19 0.61
CA GLY A 73 29.11 19.38 -0.17
C GLY A 73 29.65 20.82 -0.15
N ASP A 74 29.10 21.70 0.68
CA ASP A 74 29.53 23.11 0.77
C ASP A 74 29.56 23.62 2.21
N LYS A 75 30.64 24.33 2.58
CA LYS A 75 30.82 24.84 3.95
C LYS A 75 29.92 26.01 4.32
N ASN A 76 29.24 26.62 3.36
CA ASN A 76 28.24 27.66 3.64
C ASN A 76 26.89 27.11 4.07
N VAL A 77 26.75 25.80 4.23
CA VAL A 77 25.52 25.17 4.70
C VAL A 77 25.79 24.28 5.91
N THR A 78 24.72 23.94 6.63
CA THR A 78 24.82 22.99 7.75
C THR A 78 25.50 21.68 7.32
N PRO A 79 26.40 21.12 8.11
CA PRO A 79 27.17 19.94 7.72
C PRO A 79 26.33 18.70 7.47
N VAL A 80 25.36 18.42 8.32
CA VAL A 80 24.45 17.28 8.24
C VAL A 80 23.09 17.74 7.78
N LEU A 81 22.46 16.99 6.87
CA LEU A 81 21.15 17.33 6.30
C LEU A 81 20.10 16.25 6.58
N SER A 82 20.51 15.00 6.70
CA SER A 82 19.62 13.88 7.05
C SER A 82 20.43 12.74 7.65
N PHE A 83 19.78 11.90 8.44
CA PHE A 83 20.37 10.65 8.92
C PHE A 83 19.29 9.62 9.25
N SER A 84 19.72 8.37 9.18
CA SER A 84 18.96 7.22 9.70
C SER A 84 19.73 6.59 10.85
N ASP A 85 19.00 6.18 11.86
CA ASP A 85 19.52 5.36 12.96
C ASP A 85 19.11 3.89 12.85
N GLN A 86 18.31 3.54 11.83
CA GLN A 86 17.71 2.22 11.63
C GLN A 86 18.04 1.59 10.28
N GLN A 87 18.19 2.38 9.23
CA GLN A 87 18.32 1.90 7.85
C GLN A 87 19.63 2.33 7.21
N ARG A 88 20.23 1.41 6.44
CA ARG A 88 21.34 1.74 5.54
C ARG A 88 20.79 2.34 4.26
N TYR A 89 21.54 3.25 3.64
CA TYR A 89 21.22 3.70 2.30
C TYR A 89 21.53 2.61 1.27
N ASN A 90 20.55 2.35 0.39
CA ASN A 90 20.68 1.48 -0.77
C ASN A 90 19.93 2.13 -1.94
N ASP A 91 20.55 2.17 -3.12
CA ASP A 91 19.94 2.76 -4.33
C ASP A 91 18.62 2.08 -4.73
N SER A 92 18.42 0.80 -4.39
CA SER A 92 17.18 0.06 -4.67
C SER A 92 16.00 0.46 -3.78
N ASP A 93 16.28 1.10 -2.64
CA ASP A 93 15.29 1.41 -1.60
C ASP A 93 14.94 2.90 -1.60
N VAL A 94 15.40 3.63 -2.62
CA VAL A 94 15.13 5.06 -2.79
C VAL A 94 13.69 5.26 -3.28
N VAL A 95 12.97 6.11 -2.55
CA VAL A 95 11.57 6.45 -2.84
C VAL A 95 11.44 7.88 -3.36
N PRO A 96 10.39 8.20 -4.14
CA PRO A 96 10.23 9.51 -4.76
C PRO A 96 10.32 10.70 -3.78
N PRO A 97 9.74 10.67 -2.55
CA PRO A 97 9.89 11.77 -1.61
C PRO A 97 11.34 12.04 -1.20
N PHE A 98 12.15 11.00 -1.04
CA PHE A 98 13.57 11.14 -0.73
C PHE A 98 14.35 11.73 -1.92
N GLU A 99 14.06 11.30 -3.15
CA GLU A 99 14.67 11.90 -4.36
C GLU A 99 14.32 13.38 -4.49
N MET A 100 13.06 13.74 -4.25
CA MET A 100 12.62 15.14 -4.25
C MET A 100 13.39 15.96 -3.20
N TRP A 101 13.55 15.44 -2.00
CA TRP A 101 14.31 16.07 -0.92
C TRP A 101 15.79 16.25 -1.28
N ILE A 102 16.45 15.20 -1.79
CA ILE A 102 17.84 15.25 -2.26
C ILE A 102 18.03 16.32 -3.36
N ASN A 103 17.17 16.31 -4.37
CA ASN A 103 17.23 17.24 -5.49
C ASN A 103 17.01 18.68 -5.02
N HIS A 104 16.07 18.91 -4.12
CA HIS A 104 15.80 20.21 -3.53
C HIS A 104 17.06 20.81 -2.83
N TYR A 105 17.72 20.03 -1.99
CA TYR A 105 18.91 20.48 -1.27
C TYR A 105 20.14 20.58 -2.19
N SER A 106 20.31 19.68 -3.16
CA SER A 106 21.33 19.81 -4.20
C SER A 106 21.18 21.13 -4.96
N ASN A 107 19.98 21.48 -5.39
CA ASN A 107 19.70 22.72 -6.11
C ASN A 107 20.00 23.98 -5.26
N GLN A 108 19.68 23.96 -3.97
CA GLN A 108 20.02 25.05 -3.06
C GLN A 108 21.53 25.22 -2.90
N ILE A 109 22.28 24.13 -2.78
CA ILE A 109 23.75 24.17 -2.70
C ILE A 109 24.35 24.72 -4.00
N GLU A 110 23.86 24.30 -5.16
CA GLU A 110 24.28 24.85 -6.45
C GLU A 110 23.97 26.34 -6.56
N GLN A 111 22.82 26.79 -6.05
CA GLN A 111 22.49 28.22 -6.02
C GLN A 111 23.43 29.01 -5.10
N ILE A 112 23.71 28.50 -3.89
CA ILE A 112 24.69 29.11 -2.97
C ILE A 112 26.03 29.33 -3.65
N ARG A 113 26.50 28.31 -4.39
CA ARG A 113 27.75 28.37 -5.16
C ARG A 113 27.69 29.37 -6.30
N ARG A 114 26.62 29.33 -7.09
CA ARG A 114 26.43 30.21 -8.25
C ARG A 114 26.33 31.69 -7.83
N GLU A 115 25.60 31.98 -6.76
CA GLU A 115 25.36 33.33 -6.28
C GLU A 115 26.41 33.80 -5.26
N GLN A 116 27.37 32.91 -4.92
CA GLN A 116 28.45 33.19 -3.95
C GLN A 116 27.92 33.62 -2.58
N ILE A 117 26.86 32.99 -2.12
CA ILE A 117 26.23 33.26 -0.82
C ILE A 117 27.19 32.85 0.28
N SER A 118 27.58 33.79 1.13
CA SER A 118 28.50 33.54 2.25
C SER A 118 27.73 33.43 3.55
N GLN A 119 27.95 32.33 4.28
CA GLN A 119 27.34 32.03 5.57
C GLN A 119 28.44 31.68 6.61
N PRO A 120 29.14 32.70 7.16
CA PRO A 120 30.31 32.52 8.04
C PRO A 120 30.05 31.56 9.23
N GLN A 121 28.81 31.58 9.77
CA GLN A 121 28.42 30.73 10.90
C GLN A 121 28.55 29.23 10.57
N TYR A 122 28.20 28.82 9.36
CA TYR A 122 28.38 27.42 8.95
C TYR A 122 29.84 27.09 8.64
N VAL A 123 30.57 27.99 8.00
CA VAL A 123 32.01 27.85 7.76
C VAL A 123 32.76 27.67 9.08
N GLU A 124 32.42 28.44 10.12
CA GLU A 124 33.00 28.29 11.45
C GLU A 124 32.61 26.95 12.09
N TYR A 125 31.35 26.53 11.92
CA TYR A 125 30.89 25.24 12.39
C TYR A 125 31.66 24.08 11.73
N TRP A 126 31.83 24.09 10.40
CA TRP A 126 32.65 23.13 9.69
C TRP A 126 34.10 23.09 10.20
N ASN A 127 34.73 24.26 10.35
CA ASN A 127 36.11 24.34 10.85
C ASN A 127 36.22 23.80 12.27
N ARG A 128 35.25 24.03 13.12
CA ARG A 128 35.21 23.49 14.48
C ARG A 128 35.14 21.96 14.47
N ILE A 129 34.28 21.38 13.63
CA ILE A 129 34.18 19.93 13.47
C ILE A 129 35.52 19.37 12.94
N LEU A 130 36.07 19.94 11.90
CA LEU A 130 37.32 19.46 11.27
C LEU A 130 38.53 19.59 12.21
N ALA A 131 38.57 20.60 13.10
CA ALA A 131 39.60 20.81 14.09
C ALA A 131 39.49 19.92 15.36
N ASN A 132 38.60 18.94 15.37
CA ASN A 132 38.39 18.03 16.51
C ASN A 132 37.80 18.70 17.77
N ALA A 133 37.09 19.82 17.63
CA ALA A 133 36.36 20.41 18.75
C ALA A 133 35.04 19.65 19.00
N PRO A 134 34.48 19.69 20.21
CA PRO A 134 33.16 19.08 20.50
C PRO A 134 32.09 19.59 19.54
N ALA A 135 31.40 18.66 18.90
CA ALA A 135 30.31 18.94 17.95
C ALA A 135 29.24 17.85 18.07
N PHE A 136 28.08 18.11 17.49
CA PHE A 136 26.95 17.18 17.46
C PHE A 136 26.43 16.79 18.85
N ARG A 137 26.03 17.82 19.62
CA ARG A 137 25.39 17.60 20.91
C ARG A 137 23.92 17.26 20.69
N SER A 138 23.52 16.09 21.15
CA SER A 138 22.10 15.72 21.23
C SER A 138 21.37 16.65 22.21
N GLY A 139 20.18 17.06 21.85
CA GLY A 139 19.26 17.84 22.67
C GLY A 139 17.97 17.05 22.94
N ASP A 140 16.84 17.76 23.00
CA ASP A 140 15.52 17.16 23.18
C ASP A 140 15.14 16.30 21.96
N GLU A 141 14.45 15.21 22.21
CA GLU A 141 13.99 14.28 21.18
C GLU A 141 12.64 13.67 21.52
N VAL A 142 11.91 13.26 20.48
CA VAL A 142 10.78 12.34 20.52
C VAL A 142 11.07 11.27 19.49
N GLU A 143 11.19 10.02 19.94
CA GLU A 143 11.37 8.88 19.04
C GLU A 143 10.14 8.69 18.14
N PRO A 144 10.28 8.03 16.99
CA PRO A 144 9.16 7.80 16.08
C PRO A 144 7.96 7.18 16.79
N LEU A 145 6.82 7.84 16.72
CA LEU A 145 5.57 7.40 17.37
C LEU A 145 4.86 6.32 16.58
N MET A 146 5.02 6.31 15.24
CA MET A 146 4.35 5.38 14.36
C MET A 146 5.14 4.07 14.26
N LEU A 147 4.44 2.96 14.43
CA LEU A 147 4.99 1.64 14.17
C LEU A 147 4.57 1.10 12.80
N SER A 148 3.53 1.68 12.21
CA SER A 148 3.04 1.30 10.88
C SER A 148 4.07 1.64 9.80
N GLN A 149 4.28 0.69 8.88
CA GLN A 149 5.11 0.84 7.67
C GLN A 149 4.24 0.58 6.45
N TRP A 150 3.14 1.33 6.33
CA TRP A 150 2.16 1.10 5.28
C TRP A 150 2.65 1.61 3.92
N ASP A 151 1.98 1.12 2.87
CA ASP A 151 2.24 1.43 1.47
C ASP A 151 0.91 1.72 0.76
N GLN A 152 0.97 1.95 -0.55
CA GLN A 152 -0.17 2.32 -1.37
C GLN A 152 -0.60 1.22 -2.36
N GLY A 153 0.14 0.12 -2.42
CA GLY A 153 0.01 -0.92 -3.44
C GLY A 153 -0.70 -2.19 -2.98
N GLU A 154 -0.17 -3.32 -3.41
CA GLU A 154 -0.76 -4.66 -3.45
C GLU A 154 -1.54 -5.12 -2.21
N TYR A 155 -1.07 -4.85 -1.00
CA TYR A 155 -1.74 -5.34 0.22
C TYR A 155 -2.73 -4.35 0.82
N TYR A 156 -2.77 -3.13 0.27
CA TYR A 156 -3.50 -1.98 0.81
C TYR A 156 -4.65 -1.50 -0.08
N ASN A 157 -4.64 -1.86 -1.37
CA ASN A 157 -5.51 -1.30 -2.39
C ASN A 157 -6.71 -2.18 -2.77
N TYR A 158 -6.98 -3.23 -2.01
CA TYR A 158 -8.00 -4.22 -2.33
C TYR A 158 -9.41 -3.64 -2.60
N TYR A 159 -9.84 -2.63 -1.84
CA TYR A 159 -11.13 -1.93 -2.07
C TYR A 159 -11.04 -0.78 -3.08
N CYS A 160 -9.85 -0.40 -3.52
CA CYS A 160 -9.71 0.63 -4.55
C CYS A 160 -10.25 0.16 -5.91
N PRO A 161 -10.61 1.08 -6.81
CA PRO A 161 -11.13 0.72 -8.13
C PRO A 161 -10.27 -0.29 -8.87
N ARG A 162 -10.94 -1.22 -9.55
CA ARG A 162 -10.27 -2.27 -10.33
C ARG A 162 -9.64 -1.69 -11.59
N ASP A 163 -8.37 -1.94 -11.80
CA ASP A 163 -7.62 -1.68 -13.02
C ASP A 163 -6.46 -2.66 -13.15
N LEU A 164 -6.48 -3.47 -14.21
CA LEU A 164 -5.44 -4.49 -14.46
C LEU A 164 -4.06 -3.91 -14.82
N ALA A 165 -3.94 -2.61 -15.01
CA ALA A 165 -2.66 -1.92 -15.12
C ALA A 165 -2.03 -1.64 -13.76
N GLY A 166 -2.84 -1.61 -12.69
CA GLY A 166 -2.40 -1.38 -11.32
C GLY A 166 -1.87 -2.65 -10.64
N GLN A 167 -1.29 -2.47 -9.46
CA GLN A 167 -0.78 -3.56 -8.64
C GLN A 167 -1.94 -4.43 -8.12
N ASN A 168 -1.81 -5.73 -8.25
CA ASN A 168 -2.85 -6.71 -7.89
C ASN A 168 -4.22 -6.44 -8.54
N GLY A 169 -4.23 -5.82 -9.76
CA GLY A 169 -5.46 -5.52 -10.48
C GLY A 169 -6.27 -4.34 -9.97
N HIS A 170 -5.72 -3.52 -9.09
CA HIS A 170 -6.35 -2.34 -8.52
C HIS A 170 -5.45 -1.10 -8.66
N VAL A 171 -6.06 0.08 -8.68
CA VAL A 171 -5.35 1.35 -8.60
C VAL A 171 -4.71 1.53 -7.22
N VAL A 172 -3.67 2.36 -7.11
CA VAL A 172 -3.04 2.64 -5.82
C VAL A 172 -3.93 3.52 -4.93
N THR A 173 -3.78 3.39 -3.60
CA THR A 173 -4.62 4.08 -2.61
C THR A 173 -4.45 5.60 -2.60
N GLY A 174 -3.25 6.09 -2.95
CA GLY A 174 -2.86 7.49 -2.84
C GLY A 174 -2.30 7.89 -1.47
N CYS A 175 -1.25 8.71 -1.51
CA CYS A 175 -0.46 9.08 -0.32
C CYS A 175 -1.30 9.80 0.76
N VAL A 176 -2.25 10.66 0.36
CA VAL A 176 -3.15 11.36 1.28
C VAL A 176 -3.97 10.39 2.10
N ALA A 177 -4.58 9.40 1.44
CA ALA A 177 -5.41 8.37 2.10
C ALA A 177 -4.55 7.47 3.01
N THR A 178 -3.37 7.06 2.56
CA THR A 178 -2.43 6.25 3.36
C THR A 178 -1.98 6.98 4.62
N ALA A 179 -1.58 8.26 4.51
CA ALA A 179 -1.20 9.07 5.66
C ALA A 179 -2.35 9.24 6.67
N MET A 180 -3.58 9.52 6.18
CA MET A 180 -4.76 9.56 7.04
C MET A 180 -5.01 8.22 7.73
N GLY A 181 -4.95 7.12 6.98
CA GLY A 181 -5.13 5.77 7.51
C GLY A 181 -4.15 5.45 8.63
N GLN A 182 -2.88 5.81 8.47
CA GLN A 182 -1.85 5.62 9.50
C GLN A 182 -2.16 6.43 10.78
N LEU A 183 -2.63 7.69 10.67
CA LEU A 183 -3.08 8.46 11.84
C LEU A 183 -4.23 7.78 12.57
N LEU A 184 -5.24 7.31 11.85
CA LEU A 184 -6.38 6.60 12.41
C LEU A 184 -5.95 5.30 13.11
N TYR A 185 -5.04 4.55 12.49
CA TYR A 185 -4.47 3.33 13.06
C TYR A 185 -3.63 3.61 14.32
N TYR A 186 -2.86 4.69 14.35
CA TYR A 186 -2.10 5.10 15.53
C TYR A 186 -3.00 5.31 16.75
N PHE A 187 -4.11 6.06 16.58
CA PHE A 187 -5.07 6.28 17.66
C PHE A 187 -6.02 5.10 17.88
N ARG A 188 -6.08 4.14 16.97
CA ARG A 188 -7.07 3.04 16.96
C ARG A 188 -8.49 3.55 17.13
N PHE A 189 -8.84 4.63 16.43
CA PHE A 189 -10.08 5.40 16.57
C PHE A 189 -10.46 6.07 15.23
N PRO A 190 -11.78 6.19 14.93
CA PRO A 190 -12.94 5.64 15.63
C PRO A 190 -13.23 4.20 15.22
N GLU A 191 -13.97 3.44 16.04
CA GLU A 191 -14.49 2.12 15.64
C GLU A 191 -15.57 2.25 14.55
N HIS A 192 -16.40 3.31 14.62
CA HIS A 192 -17.39 3.71 13.62
C HIS A 192 -17.27 5.20 13.35
N GLY A 193 -17.31 5.58 12.10
CA GLY A 193 -17.28 6.97 11.69
C GLY A 193 -18.64 7.67 11.80
N THR A 194 -18.88 8.67 10.95
CA THR A 194 -20.11 9.47 10.92
C THR A 194 -20.62 9.64 9.51
N GLY A 195 -21.89 9.26 9.27
CA GLY A 195 -22.60 9.41 8.00
C GLY A 195 -22.01 8.62 6.85
N SER A 196 -22.37 9.00 5.64
CA SER A 196 -21.88 8.41 4.40
C SER A 196 -21.49 9.50 3.40
N TYR A 197 -20.65 9.15 2.44
CA TYR A 197 -20.23 10.06 1.37
C TYR A 197 -20.02 9.30 0.05
N SER A 198 -20.24 10.00 -1.06
CA SER A 198 -19.94 9.48 -2.39
C SER A 198 -19.58 10.60 -3.35
N TYR A 199 -18.73 10.31 -4.30
CA TYR A 199 -18.38 11.19 -5.41
C TYR A 199 -18.25 10.36 -6.70
N THR A 200 -18.08 11.03 -7.83
CA THR A 200 -17.84 10.35 -9.11
C THR A 200 -16.42 10.60 -9.57
N ASP A 201 -15.62 9.55 -9.59
CA ASP A 201 -14.30 9.59 -10.21
C ASP A 201 -14.46 9.63 -11.75
N GLU A 202 -13.61 10.38 -12.45
CA GLU A 202 -13.70 10.58 -13.90
C GLU A 202 -13.50 9.27 -14.68
N HIS A 203 -12.67 8.35 -14.18
CA HIS A 203 -12.29 7.11 -14.86
C HIS A 203 -13.00 5.88 -14.30
N TYR A 204 -13.26 5.88 -12.98
CA TYR A 204 -13.71 4.69 -12.25
C TYR A 204 -15.15 4.81 -11.73
N GLY A 205 -15.88 5.87 -12.10
CA GLY A 205 -17.29 6.04 -11.76
C GLY A 205 -17.52 6.38 -10.29
N VAL A 206 -18.68 5.96 -9.74
CA VAL A 206 -19.08 6.32 -8.39
C VAL A 206 -18.25 5.57 -7.36
N GLN A 207 -17.60 6.32 -6.47
CA GLN A 207 -16.92 5.84 -5.30
C GLN A 207 -17.72 6.24 -4.06
N SER A 208 -17.86 5.34 -3.08
CA SER A 208 -18.70 5.58 -1.92
C SER A 208 -18.17 4.93 -0.66
N ALA A 209 -18.44 5.56 0.50
CA ALA A 209 -18.12 5.04 1.82
C ALA A 209 -19.28 5.30 2.78
N ASP A 210 -19.66 4.28 3.54
CA ASP A 210 -20.62 4.38 4.64
C ASP A 210 -19.85 4.30 5.96
N TYR A 211 -19.44 5.45 6.47
CA TYR A 211 -18.62 5.55 7.67
C TYR A 211 -19.36 5.16 8.93
N GLU A 212 -20.69 5.40 8.97
CA GLU A 212 -21.52 5.17 10.17
C GLU A 212 -21.74 3.67 10.41
N ASN A 213 -21.97 2.90 9.35
CA ASN A 213 -22.24 1.47 9.44
C ASN A 213 -20.97 0.62 9.29
N ALA A 214 -19.88 1.18 8.76
CA ALA A 214 -18.60 0.48 8.69
C ALA A 214 -17.99 0.31 10.09
N THR A 215 -17.47 -0.88 10.38
CA THR A 215 -16.63 -1.13 11.54
C THR A 215 -15.16 -1.14 11.12
N TYR A 216 -14.33 -0.37 11.82
CA TYR A 216 -12.87 -0.37 11.66
C TYR A 216 -12.26 -1.23 12.75
N ASN A 217 -11.94 -2.47 12.41
CA ASN A 217 -11.36 -3.43 13.35
C ASN A 217 -9.82 -3.28 13.41
N TYR A 218 -9.36 -2.37 14.25
CA TYR A 218 -7.91 -2.09 14.39
C TYR A 218 -7.11 -3.29 14.90
N ASN A 219 -7.73 -4.27 15.56
CA ASN A 219 -7.04 -5.49 15.99
C ASN A 219 -6.80 -6.49 14.85
N ALA A 220 -7.50 -6.34 13.73
CA ALA A 220 -7.27 -7.09 12.50
C ALA A 220 -6.32 -6.38 11.53
N MET A 221 -5.85 -5.18 11.87
CA MET A 221 -4.82 -4.46 11.13
C MET A 221 -3.44 -4.77 11.71
N CYS A 222 -2.38 -4.60 10.93
CA CYS A 222 -1.00 -4.80 11.38
C CYS A 222 -0.07 -3.68 10.90
N ASP A 223 1.11 -3.61 11.50
CA ASP A 223 2.08 -2.55 11.20
C ASP A 223 2.63 -2.66 9.78
N LYS A 224 2.84 -3.88 9.31
CA LYS A 224 3.32 -4.18 7.96
C LYS A 224 2.70 -5.50 7.49
N PRO A 225 1.61 -5.47 6.72
CA PRO A 225 0.98 -6.67 6.21
C PRO A 225 1.91 -7.42 5.24
N THR A 226 1.80 -8.74 5.26
CA THR A 226 2.52 -9.66 4.36
C THR A 226 1.62 -10.27 3.30
N ALA A 227 0.32 -9.98 3.39
CA ALA A 227 -0.73 -10.38 2.46
C ALA A 227 -1.78 -9.25 2.39
N ILE A 228 -2.77 -9.40 1.51
CA ILE A 228 -3.92 -8.48 1.44
C ILE A 228 -4.57 -8.41 2.82
N ASN A 229 -4.67 -7.20 3.38
CA ASN A 229 -5.37 -6.95 4.63
C ASN A 229 -6.64 -6.12 4.36
N PRO A 230 -7.83 -6.75 4.35
CA PRO A 230 -9.09 -6.06 4.03
C PRO A 230 -9.41 -4.90 4.98
N GLU A 231 -9.07 -5.03 6.27
CA GLU A 231 -9.37 -3.98 7.26
C GLU A 231 -8.52 -2.72 7.03
N ILE A 232 -7.23 -2.87 6.71
CA ILE A 232 -6.36 -1.75 6.33
C ILE A 232 -6.87 -1.13 5.02
N SER A 233 -7.14 -1.97 4.02
CA SER A 233 -7.59 -1.51 2.71
C SER A 233 -8.91 -0.76 2.78
N LYS A 234 -9.88 -1.25 3.57
CA LYS A 234 -11.16 -0.58 3.82
C LYS A 234 -10.98 0.80 4.45
N LEU A 235 -10.13 0.89 5.49
CA LEU A 235 -9.84 2.15 6.16
C LEU A 235 -9.23 3.18 5.20
N ILE A 236 -8.20 2.78 4.45
CA ILE A 236 -7.53 3.67 3.50
C ILE A 236 -8.46 4.05 2.34
N TYR A 237 -9.23 3.11 1.79
CA TYR A 237 -10.21 3.40 0.74
C TYR A 237 -11.26 4.42 1.21
N HIS A 238 -11.80 4.27 2.43
CA HIS A 238 -12.73 5.24 3.01
C HIS A 238 -12.08 6.62 3.20
N CYS A 239 -10.81 6.69 3.59
CA CYS A 239 -10.05 7.95 3.58
C CYS A 239 -9.99 8.56 2.17
N GLY A 240 -9.70 7.76 1.16
CA GLY A 240 -9.65 8.16 -0.25
C GLY A 240 -11.01 8.68 -0.77
N VAL A 241 -12.09 7.97 -0.46
CA VAL A 241 -13.45 8.43 -0.82
C VAL A 241 -13.75 9.79 -0.19
N GLY A 242 -13.42 9.98 1.09
CA GLY A 242 -13.70 11.23 1.81
C GLY A 242 -13.00 12.45 1.24
N VAL A 243 -11.85 12.28 0.61
CA VAL A 243 -11.07 13.36 0.01
C VAL A 243 -11.31 13.55 -1.49
N ASP A 244 -12.24 12.82 -2.09
CA ASP A 244 -12.50 12.81 -3.55
C ASP A 244 -11.24 12.40 -4.34
N MET A 245 -10.61 11.29 -3.97
CA MET A 245 -9.36 10.81 -4.56
C MET A 245 -9.48 10.66 -6.08
N HIS A 246 -8.56 11.25 -6.84
CA HIS A 246 -8.37 10.95 -8.26
C HIS A 246 -7.52 9.70 -8.39
N TYR A 247 -8.19 8.58 -8.62
CA TYR A 247 -7.56 7.27 -8.69
C TYR A 247 -6.83 7.03 -10.02
N GLY A 248 -5.72 6.28 -9.96
CA GLY A 248 -4.98 5.82 -11.14
C GLY A 248 -4.04 4.64 -10.82
N PRO A 249 -3.68 3.83 -11.83
CA PRO A 249 -2.88 2.62 -11.63
C PRO A 249 -1.44 2.91 -11.24
N ASP A 250 -0.87 4.03 -11.71
CA ASP A 250 0.51 4.44 -11.44
C ASP A 250 0.62 5.50 -10.33
N GLY A 251 -0.51 6.08 -9.90
CA GLY A 251 -0.56 7.12 -8.88
C GLY A 251 -1.98 7.63 -8.68
N SER A 252 -2.36 7.82 -7.43
CA SER A 252 -3.62 8.44 -7.01
C SER A 252 -3.32 9.67 -6.16
N GLY A 253 -4.04 10.74 -6.37
CA GLY A 253 -3.75 12.00 -5.69
C GLY A 253 -4.96 12.89 -5.43
N MET A 254 -4.84 13.72 -4.42
CA MET A 254 -5.80 14.76 -4.05
C MET A 254 -5.12 15.89 -3.26
N THR A 255 -5.81 17.01 -3.11
CA THR A 255 -5.31 18.14 -2.33
C THR A 255 -5.34 17.88 -0.83
N ASN A 256 -4.26 18.22 -0.12
CA ASN A 256 -4.06 17.91 1.29
C ASN A 256 -5.08 18.57 2.25
N HIS A 257 -5.62 19.75 1.90
CA HIS A 257 -6.57 20.46 2.76
C HIS A 257 -7.88 19.68 3.00
N SER A 258 -8.29 18.80 2.07
CA SER A 258 -9.49 17.98 2.23
C SER A 258 -9.35 16.97 3.36
N ALA A 259 -8.13 16.49 3.65
CA ALA A 259 -7.88 15.53 4.73
C ALA A 259 -8.30 16.07 6.11
N ALA A 260 -8.00 17.34 6.44
CA ALA A 260 -8.41 17.95 7.71
C ALA A 260 -9.94 18.00 7.86
N ARG A 261 -10.67 18.29 6.77
CA ARG A 261 -12.13 18.26 6.75
C ARG A 261 -12.66 16.85 7.02
N VAL A 262 -12.12 15.85 6.32
CA VAL A 262 -12.57 14.46 6.41
C VAL A 262 -12.33 13.87 7.80
N LEU A 263 -11.17 14.12 8.40
CA LEU A 263 -10.88 13.71 9.77
C LEU A 263 -11.93 14.23 10.76
N ARG A 264 -12.33 15.51 10.65
CA ARG A 264 -13.38 16.07 11.52
C ARG A 264 -14.77 15.52 11.21
N THR A 265 -15.15 15.47 9.93
CA THR A 265 -16.55 15.21 9.53
C THR A 265 -16.91 13.73 9.57
N HIS A 266 -16.00 12.85 9.24
CA HIS A 266 -16.25 11.43 9.12
C HIS A 266 -15.54 10.57 10.18
N PHE A 267 -14.36 10.99 10.65
CA PHE A 267 -13.58 10.19 11.59
C PHE A 267 -13.55 10.72 13.03
N LYS A 268 -14.46 11.61 13.39
CA LYS A 268 -14.68 12.08 14.78
C LYS A 268 -13.41 12.66 15.45
N PHE A 269 -12.53 13.24 14.65
CA PHE A 269 -11.36 13.97 15.16
C PHE A 269 -11.78 15.34 15.72
N SER A 270 -10.87 15.95 16.48
CA SER A 270 -11.07 17.22 17.14
C SER A 270 -11.66 18.28 16.20
N PRO A 271 -12.64 19.06 16.64
CA PRO A 271 -13.14 20.22 15.89
C PRO A 271 -12.05 21.25 15.57
N GLU A 272 -10.93 21.22 16.33
CA GLU A 272 -9.75 22.10 16.16
C GLU A 272 -8.76 21.56 15.12
N THR A 273 -9.00 20.39 14.53
CA THR A 273 -8.16 19.85 13.44
C THR A 273 -8.18 20.82 12.27
N GLU A 274 -7.03 21.39 11.92
CA GLU A 274 -6.91 22.45 10.94
C GLU A 274 -5.73 22.24 10.00
N TYR A 275 -5.91 22.62 8.74
CA TYR A 275 -4.87 22.63 7.72
C TYR A 275 -4.09 23.94 7.76
N LEU A 276 -2.77 23.85 7.74
CA LEU A 276 -1.85 24.97 7.66
C LEU A 276 -0.93 24.83 6.44
N PHE A 277 -0.72 25.96 5.76
CA PHE A 277 0.28 26.11 4.72
C PHE A 277 1.41 27.02 5.23
N ARG A 278 2.66 26.56 5.13
CA ARG A 278 3.81 27.23 5.75
C ARG A 278 3.95 28.70 5.35
N ASP A 279 3.78 29.00 4.06
CA ASP A 279 3.96 30.36 3.51
C ASP A 279 2.79 31.31 3.82
N SER A 280 1.67 30.79 4.36
CA SER A 280 0.49 31.57 4.73
C SER A 280 0.30 31.79 6.23
N THR A 281 1.25 31.33 7.06
CA THR A 281 1.20 31.46 8.51
C THR A 281 2.39 32.20 9.08
N ASP A 282 2.17 33.01 10.12
CA ASP A 282 3.21 33.66 10.91
C ASP A 282 3.72 32.79 12.07
N LEU A 283 3.18 31.57 12.21
CA LEU A 283 3.58 30.63 13.25
C LEU A 283 5.01 30.13 13.01
N ASN A 284 5.77 29.94 14.09
CA ASN A 284 7.05 29.27 13.99
C ASN A 284 6.83 27.79 13.69
N TRP A 285 7.17 27.37 12.48
CA TRP A 285 6.88 26.06 11.94
C TRP A 285 7.44 24.91 12.79
N ASP A 286 8.74 25.00 13.13
CA ASP A 286 9.39 24.00 13.96
C ASP A 286 8.75 23.91 15.34
N SER A 287 8.40 25.06 15.95
CA SER A 287 7.74 25.08 17.26
C SER A 287 6.35 24.44 17.23
N VAL A 288 5.60 24.61 16.13
CA VAL A 288 4.30 23.95 15.94
C VAL A 288 4.49 22.43 15.94
N ILE A 289 5.42 21.92 15.13
CA ILE A 289 5.69 20.48 15.04
C ILE A 289 6.15 19.94 16.40
N VAL A 290 7.17 20.55 16.99
CA VAL A 290 7.71 20.10 18.30
C VAL A 290 6.63 20.08 19.37
N SER A 291 5.74 21.10 19.40
CA SER A 291 4.67 21.17 20.40
C SER A 291 3.64 20.03 20.27
N HIS A 292 3.41 19.53 19.06
CA HIS A 292 2.52 18.37 18.84
C HIS A 292 3.22 17.08 19.18
N LEU A 293 4.42 16.86 18.64
CA LEU A 293 5.19 15.64 18.89
C LEU A 293 5.52 15.43 20.37
N SER A 294 5.85 16.52 21.10
CA SER A 294 6.08 16.47 22.56
C SER A 294 4.83 16.11 23.38
N ARG A 295 3.66 16.13 22.77
CA ARG A 295 2.39 15.63 23.34
C ARG A 295 2.00 14.26 22.78
N ASN A 296 2.91 13.60 22.06
CA ASN A 296 2.71 12.33 21.37
C ASN A 296 1.57 12.39 20.33
N ILE A 297 1.47 13.51 19.61
CA ILE A 297 0.51 13.72 18.53
C ILE A 297 1.29 13.72 17.20
N PRO A 298 1.31 12.60 16.46
CA PRO A 298 1.88 12.58 15.11
C PRO A 298 1.07 13.48 14.18
N MET A 299 1.72 14.02 13.16
CA MET A 299 1.12 15.04 12.32
C MET A 299 1.07 14.59 10.87
N TYR A 300 -0.06 14.78 10.20
CA TYR A 300 -0.09 14.77 8.75
C TYR A 300 0.78 15.90 8.22
N TYR A 301 1.73 15.57 7.39
CA TYR A 301 2.67 16.50 6.76
C TYR A 301 2.60 16.32 5.24
N ALA A 302 2.81 17.39 4.49
CA ALA A 302 2.97 17.31 3.04
C ALA A 302 4.02 18.28 2.54
N GLY A 303 4.60 17.95 1.40
CA GLY A 303 5.54 18.79 0.69
C GLY A 303 5.35 18.70 -0.82
N TRP A 304 5.64 19.77 -1.53
CA TRP A 304 5.52 19.90 -2.97
C TRP A 304 6.86 20.27 -3.59
N SER A 305 7.21 19.66 -4.71
CA SER A 305 8.31 20.15 -5.53
C SER A 305 7.85 21.30 -6.42
N VAL A 306 8.70 22.28 -6.60
CA VAL A 306 8.49 23.44 -7.49
C VAL A 306 9.63 23.46 -8.51
N PRO A 307 9.43 23.62 -9.83
CA PRO A 307 8.17 23.99 -10.51
C PRO A 307 7.21 22.85 -10.82
N ASP A 308 7.68 21.58 -10.75
CA ASP A 308 6.83 20.42 -11.02
C ASP A 308 6.01 20.12 -9.77
N ILE A 309 4.68 20.25 -9.86
CA ILE A 309 3.77 20.04 -8.75
C ILE A 309 3.57 18.52 -8.55
N ASN A 310 4.57 17.89 -7.95
CA ASN A 310 4.49 16.53 -7.46
C ASN A 310 4.42 16.58 -5.93
N GLY A 311 3.19 16.60 -5.38
CA GLY A 311 2.96 16.60 -3.95
C GLY A 311 3.01 15.19 -3.37
N HIS A 312 3.42 15.10 -2.12
CA HIS A 312 3.33 13.87 -1.34
C HIS A 312 2.85 14.18 0.08
N GLY A 313 1.82 13.45 0.52
CA GLY A 313 1.32 13.46 1.89
C GLY A 313 1.94 12.30 2.68
N PHE A 314 2.38 12.55 3.91
CA PHE A 314 3.07 11.58 4.77
C PHE A 314 2.91 11.96 6.25
N ILE A 315 3.54 11.24 7.16
CA ILE A 315 3.46 11.51 8.59
C ILE A 315 4.79 12.06 9.11
N CYS A 316 4.70 13.09 9.95
CA CYS A 316 5.77 13.53 10.82
C CYS A 316 5.47 13.03 12.24
N ASP A 317 6.31 12.13 12.76
CA ASP A 317 6.01 11.38 13.98
C ASP A 317 7.14 11.37 15.02
N GLY A 318 8.23 12.08 14.77
CA GLY A 318 9.33 12.20 15.73
C GLY A 318 10.26 13.37 15.40
N TYR A 319 11.15 13.70 16.32
CA TYR A 319 12.23 14.63 16.07
C TYR A 319 13.44 14.36 16.95
N LYS A 320 14.61 14.77 16.46
CA LYS A 320 15.85 14.88 17.23
C LYS A 320 16.46 16.26 17.06
N THR A 321 17.02 16.78 18.13
CA THR A 321 17.74 18.06 18.11
C THR A 321 19.24 17.80 18.17
N VAL A 322 19.97 18.33 17.20
CA VAL A 322 21.43 18.28 17.16
C VAL A 322 21.99 19.69 17.02
N ASP A 323 22.81 20.13 17.97
CA ASP A 323 23.39 21.49 18.03
C ASP A 323 22.32 22.59 17.81
N SER A 324 21.12 22.44 18.40
CA SER A 324 19.95 23.32 18.29
C SER A 324 19.25 23.31 16.92
N ALA A 325 19.61 22.46 15.99
CA ALA A 325 18.86 22.23 14.76
C ALA A 325 17.89 21.07 14.95
N TYR A 326 16.68 21.21 14.45
CA TYR A 326 15.68 20.16 14.44
C TYR A 326 15.82 19.28 13.21
N TYR A 327 15.73 17.96 13.41
CA TYR A 327 15.61 16.93 12.39
C TYR A 327 14.31 16.19 12.68
N PHE A 328 13.35 16.30 11.78
CA PHE A 328 12.04 15.67 11.92
C PHE A 328 12.04 14.28 11.30
N HIS A 329 11.47 13.32 12.00
CA HIS A 329 11.27 11.98 11.48
C HIS A 329 10.03 11.94 10.62
N PHE A 330 10.15 11.38 9.41
CA PHE A 330 9.08 11.20 8.46
C PHE A 330 8.84 9.74 8.13
N ASN A 331 7.58 9.33 8.19
CA ASN A 331 7.07 8.08 7.65
C ASN A 331 6.39 8.39 6.32
N PHE A 332 7.01 8.01 5.23
CA PHE A 332 6.58 8.40 3.89
C PHE A 332 5.40 7.58 3.34
N GLY A 333 4.99 6.50 4.00
CA GLY A 333 3.95 5.60 3.47
C GLY A 333 4.42 4.80 2.24
N TRP A 334 5.67 4.29 2.31
CA TRP A 334 6.34 3.46 1.31
C TRP A 334 7.02 2.26 1.95
N SER A 335 6.24 1.41 2.62
CA SER A 335 6.71 0.18 3.29
C SER A 335 7.84 0.40 4.31
N GLY A 336 7.98 1.62 4.86
CA GLY A 336 9.07 2.01 5.77
C GLY A 336 10.37 2.40 5.07
N TYR A 337 10.43 2.39 3.74
CA TYR A 337 11.62 2.81 3.01
C TYR A 337 11.88 4.31 3.15
N MET A 338 13.11 4.66 3.50
CA MET A 338 13.57 6.04 3.74
C MET A 338 12.80 6.79 4.83
N ASP A 339 12.15 6.10 5.77
CA ASP A 339 11.60 6.70 6.97
C ASP A 339 12.77 7.07 7.89
N ASN A 340 13.09 8.37 7.99
CA ASN A 340 14.31 8.85 8.62
C ASN A 340 14.14 10.28 9.16
N TYR A 341 15.24 10.83 9.71
CA TYR A 341 15.32 12.18 10.23
C TYR A 341 15.84 13.16 9.16
N TYR A 342 15.09 14.23 8.91
CA TYR A 342 15.34 15.20 7.86
C TYR A 342 15.41 16.63 8.38
N TYR A 343 16.40 17.39 7.89
CA TYR A 343 16.42 18.84 8.01
C TYR A 343 15.41 19.42 7.00
N THR A 344 14.57 20.36 7.44
CA THR A 344 13.44 20.88 6.64
C THR A 344 13.49 22.38 6.39
N ASN A 345 14.50 23.09 6.91
CA ASN A 345 14.62 24.51 6.74
C ASN A 345 15.44 24.88 5.51
N SER A 346 15.23 26.09 4.97
CA SER A 346 16.06 26.64 3.88
C SER A 346 17.52 26.72 4.29
N LEU A 347 18.42 26.41 3.36
CA LEU A 347 19.86 26.48 3.60
C LEU A 347 20.41 27.93 3.65
N PHE A 348 19.64 28.91 3.19
CA PHE A 348 20.03 30.33 3.25
C PHE A 348 18.82 31.27 3.29
N VAL A 349 19.01 32.47 3.83
CA VAL A 349 17.98 33.50 3.97
C VAL A 349 17.93 34.39 2.72
N GLY A 350 16.74 34.60 2.16
CA GLY A 350 16.51 35.55 1.04
C GLY A 350 16.71 34.99 -0.36
N GLY A 351 16.87 33.69 -0.49
CA GLY A 351 16.80 33.00 -1.78
C GLY A 351 15.38 33.02 -2.34
N SER A 352 15.25 33.03 -3.68
CA SER A 352 13.97 32.80 -4.32
C SER A 352 13.41 31.46 -3.81
N ASN A 353 12.11 31.46 -3.52
CA ASN A 353 11.35 30.39 -2.89
C ASN A 353 11.51 29.02 -3.60
N PHE A 354 12.60 28.31 -3.30
CA PHE A 354 12.74 26.88 -3.56
C PHE A 354 12.29 26.05 -2.34
N ASN A 355 11.58 26.68 -1.40
CA ASN A 355 10.99 25.92 -0.31
C ASN A 355 10.04 24.92 -0.91
N LEU A 356 10.22 23.64 -0.58
CA LEU A 356 9.16 22.66 -0.66
C LEU A 356 7.94 23.32 -0.03
N ALA A 357 6.87 23.55 -0.80
CA ALA A 357 5.64 24.09 -0.26
C ALA A 357 5.18 23.09 0.83
N GLN A 358 5.37 23.49 2.09
CA GLN A 358 5.16 22.60 3.23
C GLN A 358 3.79 22.84 3.83
N GLU A 359 3.10 21.76 4.12
CA GLU A 359 1.75 21.75 4.63
C GLU A 359 1.66 20.86 5.87
N LEU A 360 0.80 21.20 6.80
CA LEU A 360 0.52 20.46 8.02
C LEU A 360 -0.97 20.35 8.27
N ILE A 361 -1.37 19.28 8.94
CA ILE A 361 -2.64 19.26 9.66
C ILE A 361 -2.32 19.23 11.15
N ILE A 362 -2.70 20.29 11.85
CA ILE A 362 -2.53 20.47 13.29
C ILE A 362 -3.76 19.95 14.04
N ASN A 363 -3.57 19.62 15.32
CA ASN A 363 -4.60 19.13 16.22
C ASN A 363 -5.35 17.89 15.67
N ALA A 364 -4.65 17.06 14.87
CA ALA A 364 -5.19 15.84 14.29
C ALA A 364 -5.18 14.71 15.34
N TYR A 365 -6.09 14.77 16.30
CA TYR A 365 -6.31 13.77 17.34
C TYR A 365 -7.81 13.56 17.56
N PRO A 366 -8.22 12.40 18.12
CA PRO A 366 -9.63 12.12 18.41
C PRO A 366 -10.31 13.19 19.26
N ASP A 367 -11.59 13.47 18.99
CA ASP A 367 -12.37 14.39 19.83
C ASP A 367 -12.39 13.89 21.29
N THR A 368 -11.83 14.67 22.20
CA THR A 368 -11.69 14.31 23.62
C THR A 368 -13.01 14.14 24.37
N THR A 369 -14.14 14.53 23.77
CA THR A 369 -15.48 14.24 24.30
C THR A 369 -15.91 12.79 24.03
N GLN A 370 -15.25 12.11 23.07
CA GLN A 370 -15.56 10.75 22.63
C GLN A 370 -14.40 9.77 22.86
N TYR A 371 -13.22 10.25 23.16
CA TYR A 371 -12.00 9.47 23.31
C TYR A 371 -11.18 9.93 24.51
N THR A 372 -10.75 9.00 25.35
CA THR A 372 -9.84 9.29 26.46
C THR A 372 -8.40 9.23 25.97
N TYR A 373 -7.70 10.35 26.05
CA TYR A 373 -6.32 10.47 25.59
C TYR A 373 -5.55 11.39 26.55
N PRO A 374 -4.33 11.08 26.96
CA PRO A 374 -3.52 9.89 26.62
C PRO A 374 -3.58 8.73 27.63
N THR A 375 -4.45 8.72 28.59
CA THR A 375 -4.46 7.76 29.69
C THR A 375 -5.14 6.44 29.33
N PRO A 376 -4.43 5.30 29.31
CA PRO A 376 -5.03 4.02 29.01
C PRO A 376 -6.04 3.61 30.08
N GLN A 377 -7.09 2.92 29.66
CA GLN A 377 -8.12 2.37 30.55
C GLN A 377 -7.86 0.89 30.81
N PRO A 378 -8.11 0.39 32.04
CA PRO A 378 -7.95 -1.03 32.33
C PRO A 378 -8.95 -1.87 31.54
N LEU A 379 -8.45 -2.79 30.72
CA LEU A 379 -9.26 -3.76 30.01
C LEU A 379 -9.71 -4.88 30.95
N THR A 380 -11.00 -5.26 30.88
CA THR A 380 -11.56 -6.39 31.64
C THR A 380 -12.47 -7.23 30.75
N GLY A 381 -12.44 -8.57 30.93
CA GLY A 381 -13.24 -9.50 30.14
C GLY A 381 -12.46 -10.22 29.06
N SER A 382 -13.04 -10.37 27.87
CA SER A 382 -12.40 -11.06 26.75
C SER A 382 -12.90 -10.58 25.41
N MET A 383 -12.09 -10.81 24.37
CA MET A 383 -12.49 -10.67 22.97
C MET A 383 -11.99 -11.86 22.15
N THR A 384 -12.61 -12.08 20.99
CA THR A 384 -12.18 -13.07 20.00
C THR A 384 -11.65 -12.34 18.77
N LEU A 385 -10.48 -12.75 18.31
CA LEU A 385 -9.81 -12.28 17.10
C LEU A 385 -9.99 -13.35 16.03
N THR A 386 -10.73 -13.03 14.97
CA THR A 386 -11.13 -13.98 13.93
C THR A 386 -10.48 -13.72 12.58
N ALA A 387 -9.79 -12.60 12.41
CA ALA A 387 -9.04 -12.30 11.20
C ALA A 387 -7.84 -13.23 11.02
N ASP A 388 -7.34 -13.35 9.79
CA ASP A 388 -6.16 -14.17 9.51
C ASP A 388 -4.85 -13.50 9.95
N GLU A 389 -4.83 -12.19 10.07
CA GLU A 389 -3.67 -11.41 10.53
C GLU A 389 -4.16 -10.24 11.38
N GLY A 390 -3.37 -9.87 12.38
CA GLY A 390 -3.70 -8.67 13.15
C GLY A 390 -2.69 -8.35 14.23
N THR A 391 -2.75 -7.10 14.72
CA THR A 391 -1.95 -6.61 15.83
C THR A 391 -2.85 -6.11 16.94
N PHE A 392 -2.64 -6.58 18.16
CA PHE A 392 -3.35 -6.15 19.36
C PHE A 392 -2.40 -5.80 20.50
N THR A 393 -2.85 -4.97 21.41
CA THR A 393 -2.10 -4.47 22.57
C THR A 393 -2.93 -4.59 23.84
N ASP A 394 -2.33 -4.30 24.96
CA ASP A 394 -3.01 -4.15 26.25
C ASP A 394 -3.85 -2.85 26.38
N GLY A 395 -3.95 -2.07 25.29
CA GLY A 395 -4.69 -0.81 25.24
C GLY A 395 -3.82 0.43 25.46
N SER A 396 -2.54 0.26 25.83
CA SER A 396 -1.57 1.37 25.90
C SER A 396 -0.95 1.65 24.52
N GLN A 397 -0.51 2.89 24.33
CA GLN A 397 0.34 3.27 23.20
C GLN A 397 1.80 2.91 23.48
N SER A 398 2.65 2.89 22.46
CA SER A 398 4.07 2.51 22.58
C SER A 398 4.89 3.37 23.56
N TRP A 399 4.42 4.55 23.88
CA TRP A 399 5.03 5.53 24.78
C TRP A 399 4.31 5.62 26.15
N GLU A 400 3.27 4.83 26.37
CA GLU A 400 2.50 4.79 27.63
C GLU A 400 2.85 3.55 28.45
N THR A 401 2.58 3.62 29.73
CA THR A 401 2.57 2.44 30.59
C THR A 401 1.18 1.82 30.62
N SER A 402 1.11 0.51 30.81
CA SER A 402 -0.14 -0.23 31.01
C SER A 402 -1.00 0.35 32.10
N ALA A 403 -2.31 0.29 31.92
CA ALA A 403 -3.25 0.57 33.01
C ALA A 403 -3.11 -0.46 34.15
N ALA A 404 -3.19 0.00 35.38
CA ALA A 404 -3.32 -0.92 36.53
C ALA A 404 -4.70 -1.57 36.56
N GLY A 405 -4.77 -2.88 36.88
CA GLY A 405 -6.01 -3.62 36.99
C GLY A 405 -6.55 -4.20 35.69
N ILE A 406 -5.72 -4.30 34.64
CA ILE A 406 -6.05 -5.11 33.47
C ILE A 406 -6.25 -6.57 33.93
N ASN A 407 -7.32 -7.19 33.43
CA ASN A 407 -7.58 -8.62 33.53
C ASN A 407 -8.37 -9.01 32.27
N PHE A 408 -7.65 -9.28 31.19
CA PHE A 408 -8.26 -9.42 29.87
C PHE A 408 -7.70 -10.62 29.11
N THR A 409 -8.55 -11.23 28.28
CA THR A 409 -8.22 -12.41 27.49
C THR A 409 -8.50 -12.15 26.00
N TRP A 410 -7.51 -12.35 25.16
CA TRP A 410 -7.65 -12.40 23.70
C TRP A 410 -7.65 -13.86 23.26
N ASN A 411 -8.73 -14.27 22.58
CA ASN A 411 -8.84 -15.60 21.95
C ASN A 411 -8.59 -15.44 20.46
N ILE A 412 -7.47 -15.95 19.96
CA ILE A 412 -7.12 -15.95 18.55
C ILE A 412 -7.72 -17.20 17.94
N GLN A 413 -8.79 -17.04 17.16
CA GLN A 413 -9.60 -18.12 16.59
C GLN A 413 -10.02 -17.76 15.16
N PRO A 414 -9.09 -17.78 14.17
CA PRO A 414 -9.43 -17.63 12.76
C PRO A 414 -10.39 -18.73 12.32
N ASP A 415 -11.05 -18.52 11.18
CA ASP A 415 -11.86 -19.57 10.56
C ASP A 415 -11.04 -20.86 10.40
N PRO A 416 -11.52 -22.01 10.90
CA PRO A 416 -10.75 -23.24 10.92
C PRO A 416 -10.58 -23.92 9.55
N GLU A 417 -11.33 -23.52 8.51
CA GLU A 417 -11.26 -24.14 7.19
C GLU A 417 -9.91 -23.88 6.53
N ASN A 418 -9.24 -24.93 6.10
CA ASN A 418 -7.90 -24.94 5.51
C ASN A 418 -6.79 -24.35 6.42
N LEU A 419 -7.08 -24.10 7.69
CA LEU A 419 -6.15 -23.54 8.65
C LEU A 419 -5.15 -24.63 9.12
N GLU A 420 -3.87 -24.39 8.89
CA GLU A 420 -2.79 -25.27 9.33
C GLU A 420 -2.34 -24.95 10.75
N ASN A 421 -2.05 -23.69 11.00
CA ASN A 421 -1.63 -23.22 12.32
C ASN A 421 -1.74 -21.68 12.43
N VAL A 422 -1.61 -21.21 13.69
CA VAL A 422 -1.49 -19.81 14.04
C VAL A 422 -0.12 -19.57 14.68
N THR A 423 0.56 -18.53 14.26
CA THR A 423 1.79 -18.02 14.90
C THR A 423 1.52 -16.71 15.62
N LEU A 424 2.27 -16.45 16.69
CA LEU A 424 2.17 -15.23 17.49
C LEU A 424 3.56 -14.71 17.83
N ASN A 425 3.80 -13.43 17.54
CA ASN A 425 5.01 -12.71 17.92
C ASN A 425 4.62 -11.58 18.87
N MET A 426 5.29 -11.48 20.00
CA MET A 426 4.99 -10.48 21.03
C MET A 426 6.26 -9.79 21.50
N GLU A 427 6.15 -8.50 21.70
CA GLU A 427 7.10 -7.69 22.49
C GLU A 427 6.40 -7.34 23.80
N TYR A 428 7.11 -7.45 24.92
CA TYR A 428 6.53 -7.18 26.24
C TYR A 428 7.53 -6.58 27.21
N SER A 429 7.02 -5.76 28.12
CA SER A 429 7.76 -5.20 29.26
C SER A 429 6.82 -5.21 30.47
N LEU A 430 7.10 -6.09 31.44
CA LEU A 430 6.22 -6.44 32.55
C LEU A 430 6.81 -6.01 33.90
N ALA A 431 6.03 -5.30 34.72
CA ALA A 431 6.40 -4.97 36.07
C ALA A 431 6.25 -6.16 37.03
N ALA A 432 6.84 -6.03 38.22
CA ALA A 432 6.70 -7.05 39.28
C ALA A 432 5.23 -7.22 39.69
N GLY A 433 4.73 -8.45 39.59
CA GLY A 433 3.35 -8.81 39.87
C GLY A 433 2.48 -8.91 38.66
N ASP A 434 2.84 -8.30 37.54
CA ASP A 434 2.11 -8.44 36.27
C ASP A 434 2.39 -9.82 35.67
N THR A 435 1.42 -10.33 34.93
CA THR A 435 1.53 -11.67 34.35
C THR A 435 0.93 -11.72 32.95
N LEU A 436 1.71 -12.25 32.02
CA LEU A 436 1.32 -12.53 30.66
C LEU A 436 1.31 -14.03 30.42
N PHE A 437 0.16 -14.59 30.09
CA PHE A 437 0.01 -15.99 29.72
C PHE A 437 -0.32 -16.13 28.24
N VAL A 438 0.37 -17.06 27.57
CA VAL A 438 -0.03 -17.56 26.24
C VAL A 438 -0.29 -19.05 26.37
N THR A 439 -1.46 -19.48 25.97
CA THR A 439 -1.88 -20.90 26.09
C THR A 439 -2.41 -21.42 24.76
N ASN A 440 -2.18 -22.73 24.54
CA ASN A 440 -2.90 -23.48 23.52
C ASN A 440 -4.11 -24.12 24.22
N PRO A 441 -5.35 -23.76 23.86
CA PRO A 441 -6.56 -24.30 24.51
C PRO A 441 -6.76 -25.80 24.29
N ASN A 442 -6.16 -26.38 23.23
CA ASN A 442 -6.35 -27.77 22.83
C ASN A 442 -5.36 -28.74 23.50
N VAL A 443 -4.23 -28.24 23.99
CA VAL A 443 -3.20 -29.04 24.68
C VAL A 443 -2.66 -28.26 25.87
N ASN A 444 -2.14 -28.94 26.87
CA ASN A 444 -1.62 -28.30 28.08
C ASN A 444 -0.21 -27.68 27.84
N THR A 445 -0.09 -26.87 26.76
CA THR A 445 1.11 -26.11 26.46
C THR A 445 0.85 -24.65 26.78
N PHE A 446 1.77 -24.03 27.51
CA PHE A 446 1.67 -22.61 27.85
C PHE A 446 3.04 -21.96 28.02
N GLU A 447 3.09 -20.66 27.82
CA GLU A 447 4.17 -19.75 28.18
C GLU A 447 3.65 -18.74 29.21
N MET A 448 4.47 -18.44 30.20
CA MET A 448 4.17 -17.42 31.21
C MET A 448 5.36 -16.48 31.36
N ARG A 449 5.09 -15.20 31.38
CA ARG A 449 6.07 -14.15 31.63
C ARG A 449 5.60 -13.28 32.80
N THR A 450 6.53 -12.86 33.64
CA THR A 450 6.28 -11.96 34.77
C THR A 450 7.57 -11.25 35.18
N ALA A 451 7.46 -9.96 35.47
CA ALA A 451 8.58 -9.12 35.87
C ALA A 451 9.81 -9.21 34.93
N ASP A 452 9.56 -9.19 33.64
CA ASP A 452 10.52 -9.44 32.57
C ASP A 452 10.25 -8.54 31.37
N THR A 453 11.25 -8.31 30.55
CA THR A 453 11.16 -7.57 29.28
C THR A 453 11.80 -8.39 28.16
N GLY A 454 11.14 -8.52 27.03
CA GLY A 454 11.66 -9.29 25.91
C GLY A 454 10.67 -9.55 24.81
N THR A 455 11.00 -10.53 23.99
CA THR A 455 10.15 -11.02 22.89
C THR A 455 9.72 -12.46 23.15
N LEU A 456 8.52 -12.82 22.70
CA LEU A 456 7.99 -14.17 22.73
C LEU A 456 7.47 -14.54 21.35
N ASN A 457 8.01 -15.62 20.80
CA ASN A 457 7.58 -16.17 19.52
C ASN A 457 6.92 -17.54 19.76
N VAL A 458 5.67 -17.68 19.36
CA VAL A 458 4.87 -18.90 19.53
C VAL A 458 4.55 -19.49 18.15
N ALA A 459 4.98 -20.73 17.94
CA ALA A 459 4.74 -21.53 16.73
C ALA A 459 4.53 -23.00 17.12
N TRP A 460 3.44 -23.29 17.81
CA TRP A 460 3.17 -24.61 18.38
C TRP A 460 2.42 -25.57 17.45
N GLY A 461 2.16 -25.16 16.20
CA GLY A 461 1.36 -25.95 15.26
C GLY A 461 -0.11 -26.11 15.70
N THR A 462 -0.66 -25.10 16.35
CA THR A 462 -2.06 -25.06 16.80
C THR A 462 -2.87 -24.10 15.94
N THR A 463 -4.14 -24.35 15.82
CA THR A 463 -5.11 -23.49 15.10
C THR A 463 -5.76 -22.42 15.98
N GLU A 464 -5.51 -22.45 17.29
CA GLU A 464 -6.05 -21.51 18.25
C GLU A 464 -4.99 -21.14 19.30
N LEU A 465 -4.99 -19.89 19.75
CA LEU A 465 -4.18 -19.39 20.85
C LEU A 465 -5.02 -18.51 21.78
N THR A 466 -4.66 -18.50 23.06
CA THR A 466 -5.25 -17.57 24.02
C THR A 466 -4.14 -16.79 24.69
N VAL A 467 -4.29 -15.47 24.73
CA VAL A 467 -3.42 -14.55 25.47
C VAL A 467 -4.20 -13.97 26.62
N HIS A 468 -3.68 -14.10 27.85
CA HIS A 468 -4.29 -13.54 29.05
C HIS A 468 -3.30 -12.63 29.75
N PHE A 469 -3.69 -11.38 30.01
CA PHE A 469 -2.83 -10.38 30.65
C PHE A 469 -3.48 -9.84 31.93
N ILE A 470 -2.67 -9.79 32.98
CA ILE A 470 -3.08 -9.30 34.30
C ILE A 470 -2.04 -8.29 34.77
N THR A 471 -2.49 -7.07 35.13
CA THR A 471 -1.64 -6.03 35.73
C THR A 471 -2.10 -5.65 37.11
N HIS A 472 -1.14 -5.32 37.97
CA HIS A 472 -1.37 -4.83 39.34
C HIS A 472 -0.91 -3.39 39.54
N SER A 473 -0.03 -2.89 38.67
CA SER A 473 0.51 -1.54 38.71
C SER A 473 0.54 -0.94 37.30
N SER A 474 0.69 0.38 37.24
CA SER A 474 0.85 1.13 35.98
C SER A 474 2.32 1.40 35.64
N SER A 475 3.24 0.52 36.03
CA SER A 475 4.68 0.72 35.84
C SER A 475 5.30 -0.14 34.75
N SER A 476 4.53 -0.98 34.07
CA SER A 476 4.95 -1.75 32.90
C SER A 476 4.55 -1.05 31.61
N GLU A 477 5.28 -1.29 30.51
CA GLU A 477 4.92 -0.82 29.18
C GLU A 477 3.90 -1.75 28.51
N GLY A 478 3.59 -2.90 29.14
CA GLY A 478 2.62 -3.86 28.65
C GLY A 478 3.14 -4.75 27.54
N PHE A 479 2.33 -4.96 26.52
CA PHE A 479 2.72 -5.76 25.37
C PHE A 479 2.11 -5.27 24.04
N ARG A 480 2.78 -5.62 22.95
CA ARG A 480 2.29 -5.57 21.59
C ARG A 480 2.45 -6.94 20.96
N ALA A 481 1.40 -7.44 20.36
CA ALA A 481 1.34 -8.78 19.79
C ALA A 481 0.86 -8.74 18.34
N HIS A 482 1.53 -9.48 17.47
CA HIS A 482 1.14 -9.71 16.08
C HIS A 482 0.92 -11.20 15.88
N TYR A 483 -0.23 -11.58 15.31
CA TYR A 483 -0.55 -12.97 14.97
C TYR A 483 -0.81 -13.14 13.49
N THR A 484 -0.51 -14.35 12.99
CA THR A 484 -0.77 -14.73 11.59
C THR A 484 -1.32 -16.15 11.55
N ALA A 485 -2.43 -16.33 10.86
CA ALA A 485 -3.00 -17.62 10.50
C ALA A 485 -2.35 -18.12 9.20
N HIS A 486 -1.88 -19.34 9.21
CA HIS A 486 -1.29 -19.99 8.05
C HIS A 486 -2.27 -21.01 7.48
N ARG A 487 -2.66 -20.84 6.21
CA ARG A 487 -3.60 -21.70 5.50
C ARG A 487 -2.88 -22.56 4.48
N THR A 488 -3.45 -23.73 4.18
CA THR A 488 -2.98 -24.56 3.08
C THR A 488 -3.06 -23.77 1.78
N GLU A 489 -1.94 -23.59 1.10
CA GLU A 489 -1.89 -22.91 -0.19
C GLU A 489 -2.20 -23.89 -1.33
N PHE A 490 -3.38 -23.80 -1.93
CA PHE A 490 -3.80 -24.68 -3.03
C PHE A 490 -3.25 -24.24 -4.39
N CYS A 491 -3.18 -22.95 -4.62
CA CYS A 491 -2.57 -22.39 -5.82
C CYS A 491 -1.96 -21.01 -5.55
N SER A 492 -0.88 -20.72 -6.29
CA SER A 492 -0.23 -19.40 -6.27
C SER A 492 0.51 -19.12 -7.58
N GLY A 493 0.77 -17.84 -7.84
CA GLY A 493 1.56 -17.39 -8.97
C GLY A 493 0.99 -17.81 -10.33
N THR A 494 1.85 -18.31 -11.22
CA THR A 494 1.45 -18.70 -12.60
C THR A 494 1.86 -20.12 -12.93
N LYS A 495 0.89 -20.98 -13.18
CA LYS A 495 1.11 -22.36 -13.65
C LYS A 495 1.02 -22.41 -15.18
N MET A 496 2.01 -23.03 -15.83
CA MET A 496 2.10 -23.09 -17.28
C MET A 496 1.58 -24.43 -17.82
N TYR A 497 0.81 -24.38 -18.90
CA TYR A 497 0.28 -25.55 -19.61
C TYR A 497 0.65 -25.44 -21.09
N THR A 498 1.37 -26.45 -21.61
CA THR A 498 1.88 -26.48 -22.99
C THR A 498 1.41 -27.72 -23.77
N ASP A 499 0.90 -28.72 -23.09
CA ASP A 499 0.43 -29.97 -23.70
C ASP A 499 -0.84 -29.74 -24.51
N ALA A 500 -1.06 -30.58 -25.51
CA ALA A 500 -2.22 -30.46 -26.40
C ALA A 500 -3.57 -30.68 -25.69
N THR A 501 -3.55 -31.41 -24.59
CA THR A 501 -4.71 -31.72 -23.74
C THR A 501 -4.26 -31.72 -22.28
N GLY A 502 -5.14 -31.41 -21.38
CA GLY A 502 -4.84 -31.44 -19.94
C GLY A 502 -6.04 -31.05 -19.10
N ASN A 503 -5.81 -31.02 -17.81
CA ASN A 503 -6.80 -30.67 -16.82
C ASN A 503 -6.26 -29.47 -15.99
N ILE A 504 -7.12 -28.53 -15.67
CA ILE A 504 -6.83 -27.35 -14.84
C ILE A 504 -7.78 -27.38 -13.65
N THR A 505 -7.22 -27.35 -12.45
CA THR A 505 -7.96 -27.22 -11.20
C THR A 505 -7.36 -26.10 -10.36
N ASP A 506 -8.13 -25.55 -9.43
CA ASP A 506 -7.65 -24.63 -8.40
C ASP A 506 -6.72 -25.31 -7.36
N GLY A 507 -6.74 -26.64 -7.28
CA GLY A 507 -5.89 -27.45 -6.41
C GLY A 507 -6.51 -27.79 -5.06
N SER A 508 -7.68 -27.27 -4.70
CA SER A 508 -8.35 -27.50 -3.42
C SER A 508 -8.84 -28.95 -3.24
N GLY A 509 -9.13 -29.65 -4.35
CA GLY A 509 -9.52 -31.08 -4.36
C GLY A 509 -10.88 -31.31 -3.71
N ASN A 510 -10.90 -31.84 -2.47
CA ASN A 510 -12.13 -32.04 -1.71
C ASN A 510 -12.41 -30.95 -0.68
N SER A 511 -11.51 -29.99 -0.55
CA SER A 511 -11.68 -28.81 0.31
C SER A 511 -12.25 -27.64 -0.50
N SER A 512 -12.75 -26.61 0.16
CA SER A 512 -13.05 -25.35 -0.49
C SER A 512 -11.76 -24.60 -0.82
N TYR A 513 -11.77 -23.76 -1.86
CA TYR A 513 -10.65 -22.82 -2.12
C TYR A 513 -10.51 -21.79 -0.99
N ASN A 514 -9.41 -21.04 -0.98
CA ASN A 514 -9.21 -19.96 0.01
C ASN A 514 -9.72 -18.62 -0.51
N ASN A 515 -10.18 -17.78 0.40
CA ASN A 515 -10.46 -16.37 0.14
C ASN A 515 -9.16 -15.61 -0.19
N LEU A 516 -9.28 -14.41 -0.77
CA LEU A 516 -8.18 -13.52 -1.14
C LEU A 516 -7.10 -14.20 -1.99
N THR A 517 -7.52 -15.14 -2.85
CA THR A 517 -6.63 -15.94 -3.70
C THR A 517 -6.61 -15.39 -5.12
N THR A 518 -5.41 -15.22 -5.67
CA THR A 518 -5.21 -14.90 -7.08
C THR A 518 -4.23 -15.88 -7.71
N CYS A 519 -4.74 -16.77 -8.58
CA CYS A 519 -3.94 -17.77 -9.29
C CYS A 519 -4.05 -17.59 -10.79
N LYS A 520 -2.96 -17.82 -11.50
CA LYS A 520 -2.91 -17.72 -12.96
C LYS A 520 -2.58 -19.07 -13.59
N PHE A 521 -3.39 -19.47 -14.57
CA PHE A 521 -3.21 -20.70 -15.34
C PHE A 521 -2.98 -20.31 -16.80
N ARG A 522 -1.75 -20.43 -17.28
CA ARG A 522 -1.37 -19.95 -18.60
C ARG A 522 -1.23 -21.09 -19.58
N LEU A 523 -2.12 -21.12 -20.59
CA LEU A 523 -2.11 -22.08 -21.67
C LEU A 523 -1.32 -21.49 -22.86
N MET A 524 -0.34 -22.24 -23.34
CA MET A 524 0.46 -21.89 -24.52
C MET A 524 0.57 -23.09 -25.44
N LEU A 525 -0.54 -23.40 -26.13
CA LEU A 525 -0.60 -24.57 -27.01
C LEU A 525 0.26 -24.38 -28.27
N ASN A 526 0.64 -25.51 -28.90
CA ASN A 526 1.44 -25.51 -30.11
C ASN A 526 0.83 -24.66 -31.22
N THR A 527 1.68 -24.11 -32.10
CA THR A 527 1.25 -23.29 -33.26
C THR A 527 0.39 -24.02 -34.28
N SER A 528 0.33 -25.36 -34.23
CA SER A 528 -0.60 -26.15 -35.04
C SER A 528 -2.07 -25.97 -34.65
N TYR A 529 -2.34 -25.47 -33.45
CA TYR A 529 -3.70 -25.19 -32.96
C TYR A 529 -4.05 -23.71 -33.19
N SER A 530 -5.33 -23.42 -33.39
CA SER A 530 -5.86 -22.05 -33.52
C SER A 530 -6.90 -21.72 -32.45
N ALA A 531 -7.43 -22.72 -31.76
CA ALA A 531 -8.43 -22.62 -30.73
C ALA A 531 -8.10 -23.51 -29.52
N THR A 532 -8.77 -23.24 -28.41
CA THR A 532 -8.79 -24.09 -27.22
C THR A 532 -10.23 -24.50 -26.94
N HIS A 533 -10.47 -25.80 -26.82
CA HIS A 533 -11.73 -26.38 -26.39
C HIS A 533 -11.66 -26.61 -24.89
N PHE A 534 -12.68 -26.21 -24.16
CA PHE A 534 -12.81 -26.43 -22.72
C PHE A 534 -14.04 -27.34 -22.46
N HIS A 535 -13.90 -28.20 -21.47
CA HIS A 535 -14.99 -28.95 -20.86
C HIS A 535 -14.93 -28.71 -19.35
N ILE A 536 -15.94 -28.08 -18.78
CA ILE A 536 -16.08 -27.86 -17.36
C ILE A 536 -16.67 -29.12 -16.75
N ASN A 537 -15.87 -29.91 -16.04
CA ASN A 537 -16.33 -31.04 -15.24
C ASN A 537 -17.15 -30.51 -14.06
N SER A 538 -16.62 -29.54 -13.37
CA SER A 538 -17.30 -28.78 -12.32
C SER A 538 -16.67 -27.39 -12.17
N LEU A 539 -17.48 -26.38 -11.87
CA LEU A 539 -17.09 -25.07 -11.39
C LEU A 539 -18.13 -24.65 -10.37
N ASP A 540 -17.66 -24.36 -9.17
CA ASP A 540 -18.47 -23.97 -8.04
C ASP A 540 -17.73 -22.86 -7.32
N LEU A 541 -18.08 -21.62 -7.66
CA LEU A 541 -17.51 -20.39 -7.14
C LEU A 541 -18.63 -19.54 -6.54
N GLU A 542 -18.36 -18.74 -5.52
CA GLU A 542 -19.36 -17.83 -4.95
C GLU A 542 -19.93 -16.90 -6.03
N GLU A 543 -21.26 -17.00 -6.25
CA GLU A 543 -21.93 -16.33 -7.37
C GLU A 543 -21.86 -14.81 -7.23
N GLY A 544 -21.22 -14.16 -8.22
CA GLY A 544 -21.12 -12.71 -8.30
C GLY A 544 -20.02 -12.09 -7.44
N HIS A 545 -19.25 -12.89 -6.72
CA HIS A 545 -18.14 -12.50 -5.86
C HIS A 545 -16.81 -13.07 -6.33
N ASP A 546 -16.76 -14.40 -6.54
CA ASP A 546 -15.56 -15.09 -6.99
C ASP A 546 -15.64 -15.41 -8.49
N TYR A 547 -14.53 -15.29 -9.17
CA TYR A 547 -14.49 -15.39 -10.63
C TYR A 547 -13.31 -16.23 -11.14
N LEU A 548 -13.56 -16.98 -12.20
CA LEU A 548 -12.54 -17.49 -13.10
C LEU A 548 -12.55 -16.65 -14.39
N HIS A 549 -11.60 -15.73 -14.50
CA HIS A 549 -11.47 -14.79 -15.62
C HIS A 549 -10.68 -15.41 -16.77
N PHE A 550 -11.06 -15.16 -18.00
CA PHE A 550 -10.37 -15.60 -19.21
C PHE A 550 -9.79 -14.41 -19.99
N TYR A 551 -8.50 -14.52 -20.31
CA TYR A 551 -7.78 -13.50 -21.07
C TYR A 551 -7.09 -14.08 -22.30
N ASN A 552 -7.09 -13.34 -23.41
CA ASN A 552 -6.32 -13.70 -24.59
C ASN A 552 -4.83 -13.39 -24.34
N ASN A 553 -4.02 -14.45 -24.21
CA ASN A 553 -2.58 -14.41 -23.99
C ASN A 553 -2.15 -13.83 -22.63
N THR A 554 -2.21 -12.50 -22.44
CA THR A 554 -1.75 -11.84 -21.18
C THR A 554 -2.90 -11.14 -20.46
N VAL A 555 -2.80 -11.04 -19.15
CA VAL A 555 -3.78 -10.34 -18.31
C VAL A 555 -3.67 -8.84 -18.58
N SER A 556 -4.73 -8.26 -19.15
CA SER A 556 -4.90 -6.82 -19.33
C SER A 556 -6.36 -6.54 -19.72
N ASN A 557 -6.83 -5.31 -19.51
CA ASN A 557 -8.18 -4.89 -19.91
C ASN A 557 -8.46 -5.14 -21.40
N ALA A 558 -7.46 -4.89 -22.26
CA ALA A 558 -7.57 -5.10 -23.71
C ALA A 558 -7.68 -6.58 -24.12
N ASN A 559 -7.19 -7.49 -23.30
CA ASN A 559 -7.16 -8.93 -23.55
C ASN A 559 -8.27 -9.71 -22.82
N TYR A 560 -9.07 -9.03 -22.00
CA TYR A 560 -10.17 -9.66 -21.28
C TYR A 560 -11.20 -10.22 -22.26
N LEU A 561 -11.62 -11.46 -22.02
CA LEU A 561 -12.61 -12.17 -22.86
C LEU A 561 -13.96 -12.27 -22.14
N PHE A 562 -13.99 -12.95 -21.02
CA PHE A 562 -15.16 -13.18 -20.17
C PHE A 562 -14.76 -13.78 -18.83
N SER A 563 -15.73 -13.93 -17.92
CA SER A 563 -15.55 -14.58 -16.62
C SER A 563 -16.64 -15.63 -16.38
N LEU A 564 -16.31 -16.61 -15.55
CA LEU A 564 -17.24 -17.60 -15.02
C LEU A 564 -17.35 -17.40 -13.50
N THR A 565 -18.55 -17.58 -12.96
CA THR A 565 -18.88 -17.50 -11.52
C THR A 565 -20.09 -18.40 -11.26
N GLY A 566 -20.39 -18.70 -10.01
CA GLY A 566 -21.52 -19.56 -9.61
C GLY A 566 -21.28 -21.03 -9.93
N HIS A 567 -22.37 -21.78 -10.07
CA HIS A 567 -22.32 -23.23 -10.29
C HIS A 567 -22.49 -23.60 -11.77
N ILE A 568 -21.49 -24.26 -12.35
CA ILE A 568 -21.51 -24.78 -13.73
C ILE A 568 -21.01 -26.24 -13.73
N SER A 569 -21.70 -27.15 -14.38
CA SER A 569 -21.28 -28.54 -14.51
C SER A 569 -21.56 -29.06 -15.93
N ASP A 570 -20.75 -30.05 -16.36
CA ASP A 570 -20.87 -30.77 -17.62
C ASP A 570 -21.13 -29.82 -18.82
N SER A 571 -20.30 -28.79 -18.95
CA SER A 571 -20.46 -27.74 -19.95
C SER A 571 -19.22 -27.58 -20.83
N SER A 572 -19.42 -27.40 -22.12
CA SER A 572 -18.31 -27.24 -23.06
C SER A 572 -18.40 -25.94 -23.85
N PHE A 573 -17.25 -25.31 -24.12
CA PHE A 573 -17.14 -24.13 -24.97
C PHE A 573 -15.79 -24.08 -25.69
N VAL A 574 -15.70 -23.20 -26.69
CA VAL A 574 -14.48 -23.00 -27.48
C VAL A 574 -14.04 -21.56 -27.40
N VAL A 575 -12.76 -21.34 -27.22
CA VAL A 575 -12.14 -20.01 -27.30
C VAL A 575 -11.20 -19.96 -28.49
N ASP A 576 -11.40 -18.98 -29.37
CA ASP A 576 -10.71 -18.86 -30.66
C ASP A 576 -9.27 -18.34 -30.51
N THR A 577 -8.53 -18.92 -29.59
CA THR A 577 -7.10 -18.68 -29.41
C THR A 577 -6.43 -19.90 -28.76
N ARG A 578 -5.16 -20.09 -29.06
CA ARG A 578 -4.28 -21.12 -28.49
C ARG A 578 -3.46 -20.62 -27.31
N ARG A 579 -3.54 -19.32 -27.01
CA ARG A 579 -2.83 -18.68 -25.89
C ARG A 579 -3.85 -18.03 -25.00
N LEU A 580 -3.95 -18.52 -23.79
CA LEU A 580 -4.91 -18.05 -22.81
C LEU A 580 -4.24 -17.89 -21.46
N THR A 581 -4.70 -16.94 -20.69
CA THR A 581 -4.45 -16.92 -19.24
C THR A 581 -5.80 -16.92 -18.54
N LEU A 582 -6.02 -17.92 -17.69
CA LEU A 582 -7.14 -17.97 -16.77
C LEU A 582 -6.65 -17.41 -15.44
N VAL A 583 -7.48 -16.65 -14.74
CA VAL A 583 -7.19 -16.09 -13.43
C VAL A 583 -8.35 -16.43 -12.51
N LEU A 584 -8.08 -17.25 -11.49
CA LEU A 584 -8.97 -17.39 -10.34
C LEU A 584 -8.74 -16.18 -9.45
N GLU A 585 -9.79 -15.48 -9.10
CA GLU A 585 -9.78 -14.34 -8.18
C GLU A 585 -10.95 -14.49 -7.21
N THR A 586 -10.63 -14.56 -5.90
CA THR A 586 -11.61 -14.75 -4.85
C THR A 586 -11.60 -13.55 -3.89
N ASP A 587 -12.78 -13.21 -3.33
CA ASP A 587 -12.92 -12.10 -2.38
C ASP A 587 -12.60 -12.49 -0.92
N GLU A 588 -12.95 -11.64 0.05
CA GLU A 588 -12.61 -11.85 1.46
C GLU A 588 -13.57 -12.79 2.19
N ALA A 589 -14.69 -13.19 1.58
CA ALA A 589 -15.71 -13.98 2.26
C ALA A 589 -16.38 -14.95 1.29
N GLY A 590 -16.90 -16.04 1.81
CA GLY A 590 -17.50 -17.09 0.99
C GLY A 590 -16.44 -18.04 0.42
N ARG A 591 -16.79 -19.29 0.27
CA ARG A 591 -15.92 -20.35 -0.31
C ARG A 591 -16.76 -21.48 -0.80
N ASP A 592 -16.47 -21.93 -2.02
CA ASP A 592 -17.11 -23.10 -2.61
C ASP A 592 -16.07 -24.13 -3.05
N ALA A 593 -16.48 -25.17 -3.79
CA ALA A 593 -15.63 -26.32 -4.10
C ALA A 593 -14.54 -26.06 -5.16
N GLY A 594 -14.51 -24.88 -5.77
CA GLY A 594 -13.51 -24.52 -6.79
C GLY A 594 -13.86 -25.05 -8.18
N PHE A 595 -12.85 -25.43 -8.98
CA PHE A 595 -13.13 -25.84 -10.35
C PHE A 595 -12.24 -26.99 -10.83
N ASP A 596 -12.80 -27.74 -11.77
CA ASP A 596 -12.16 -28.84 -12.54
C ASP A 596 -12.55 -28.69 -14.01
N ILE A 597 -11.58 -28.34 -14.87
CA ILE A 597 -11.78 -28.02 -16.28
C ILE A 597 -10.76 -28.77 -17.14
N ASP A 598 -11.26 -29.59 -18.07
CA ASP A 598 -10.43 -30.16 -19.11
C ASP A 598 -10.25 -29.21 -20.28
N TYR A 599 -9.08 -29.25 -20.89
CA TYR A 599 -8.83 -28.50 -22.12
C TYR A 599 -8.18 -29.34 -23.20
N SER A 600 -8.43 -28.98 -24.48
CA SER A 600 -7.77 -29.58 -25.65
C SER A 600 -7.51 -28.51 -26.72
N GLY A 601 -6.37 -28.68 -27.41
CA GLY A 601 -6.05 -27.84 -28.58
C GLY A 601 -6.99 -28.18 -29.75
N GLY A 602 -7.53 -27.17 -30.39
CA GLY A 602 -8.43 -27.27 -31.51
C GLY A 602 -8.05 -26.37 -32.68
N HIS A 603 -8.79 -26.46 -33.73
CA HIS A 603 -8.68 -25.59 -34.88
C HIS A 603 -9.98 -24.76 -35.03
N VAL A 604 -9.84 -23.46 -35.21
CA VAL A 604 -10.93 -22.67 -35.82
C VAL A 604 -10.90 -22.94 -37.31
N GLY A 605 -11.39 -24.08 -37.67
CA GLY A 605 -11.53 -24.47 -39.06
C GLY A 605 -12.91 -25.08 -39.22
N ILE A 606 -13.55 -24.79 -40.33
CA ILE A 606 -14.72 -25.52 -40.77
C ILE A 606 -14.28 -26.97 -40.94
N ASP A 607 -14.23 -27.75 -39.86
CA ASP A 607 -14.32 -29.23 -39.99
C ASP A 607 -15.76 -29.48 -40.44
N ASN A 608 -15.89 -29.63 -41.72
CA ASN A 608 -17.10 -30.15 -42.37
C ASN A 608 -17.38 -31.61 -41.98
N HIS A 609 -17.57 -31.84 -40.69
CA HIS A 609 -18.23 -33.01 -40.19
C HIS A 609 -19.59 -32.63 -39.61
N GLY A 610 -20.53 -32.30 -40.54
CA GLY A 610 -21.95 -32.51 -40.30
C GLY A 610 -22.67 -31.60 -39.33
N ILE A 611 -22.06 -30.53 -38.80
CA ILE A 611 -22.79 -29.50 -38.04
C ILE A 611 -23.01 -28.32 -38.99
N GLU A 612 -24.20 -28.29 -39.57
CA GLU A 612 -24.67 -27.21 -40.37
C GLU A 612 -24.62 -25.89 -39.58
N SER A 613 -23.97 -24.84 -40.14
CA SER A 613 -23.67 -23.60 -39.42
C SER A 613 -24.90 -22.77 -39.09
N LEU A 614 -25.07 -22.34 -37.85
CA LEU A 614 -26.04 -21.30 -37.47
C LEU A 614 -25.70 -20.01 -38.21
N SER A 615 -26.60 -19.57 -39.10
CA SER A 615 -26.55 -18.27 -39.76
C SER A 615 -27.22 -17.24 -38.85
N MET A 616 -26.53 -16.12 -38.60
CA MET A 616 -26.98 -15.04 -37.75
C MET A 616 -26.71 -13.70 -38.41
N TRP A 617 -27.77 -12.88 -38.63
CA TRP A 617 -27.65 -11.58 -39.26
C TRP A 617 -28.80 -10.61 -38.92
N PRO A 618 -28.57 -9.26 -38.96
CA PRO A 618 -27.26 -8.65 -38.94
C PRO A 618 -26.55 -8.80 -37.58
N ASN A 619 -25.23 -8.83 -37.59
CA ASN A 619 -24.42 -8.69 -36.41
C ASN A 619 -23.22 -7.81 -36.74
N PRO A 620 -23.15 -6.55 -36.28
CA PRO A 620 -23.98 -5.93 -35.21
C PRO A 620 -25.47 -5.81 -35.55
N ALA A 621 -26.30 -6.06 -34.51
CA ALA A 621 -27.75 -5.98 -34.60
C ALA A 621 -28.26 -4.57 -34.23
N THR A 622 -29.31 -4.13 -34.88
CA THR A 622 -30.10 -2.93 -34.52
C THR A 622 -31.42 -3.36 -33.86
N ASP A 623 -32.52 -3.34 -34.63
CA ASP A 623 -33.84 -3.65 -34.08
C ASP A 623 -34.21 -5.12 -34.15
N GLN A 624 -33.51 -5.90 -34.98
CA GLN A 624 -33.78 -7.33 -35.19
C GLN A 624 -32.49 -8.13 -35.35
N LEU A 625 -32.53 -9.37 -34.89
CA LEU A 625 -31.53 -10.40 -35.14
C LEU A 625 -32.22 -11.62 -35.74
N ASN A 626 -31.78 -12.04 -36.91
CA ASN A 626 -32.31 -13.22 -37.60
C ASN A 626 -31.35 -14.40 -37.37
N LEU A 627 -31.93 -15.55 -37.09
CA LEU A 627 -31.24 -16.83 -36.95
C LEU A 627 -31.79 -17.79 -38.02
N ALA A 628 -30.93 -18.57 -38.62
CA ALA A 628 -31.32 -19.70 -39.45
C ALA A 628 -30.42 -20.89 -39.20
N TYR A 629 -31.04 -22.07 -39.00
CA TYR A 629 -30.35 -23.33 -38.76
C TYR A 629 -31.05 -24.42 -39.57
N PRO A 630 -30.37 -25.43 -40.12
CA PRO A 630 -30.95 -26.46 -40.99
C PRO A 630 -31.95 -27.39 -40.30
N THR A 631 -31.81 -27.60 -38.96
CA THR A 631 -32.81 -28.32 -38.17
C THR A 631 -33.58 -27.32 -37.28
N PRO A 632 -34.75 -27.68 -36.74
CA PRO A 632 -35.52 -26.82 -35.86
C PRO A 632 -34.72 -26.35 -34.66
N ILE A 633 -34.73 -25.03 -34.41
CA ILE A 633 -34.24 -24.39 -33.21
C ILE A 633 -35.25 -24.67 -32.09
N GLN A 634 -34.81 -25.29 -30.98
CA GLN A 634 -35.71 -25.68 -29.89
C GLN A 634 -35.89 -24.57 -28.88
N TYR A 635 -34.77 -23.88 -28.53
CA TYR A 635 -34.78 -22.83 -27.56
C TYR A 635 -33.65 -21.85 -27.87
N VAL A 636 -33.85 -20.56 -27.60
CA VAL A 636 -32.84 -19.53 -27.66
C VAL A 636 -32.87 -18.70 -26.41
N GLU A 637 -31.69 -18.28 -25.97
CA GLU A 637 -31.54 -17.26 -24.90
C GLU A 637 -30.47 -16.25 -25.25
N ILE A 638 -30.64 -15.04 -24.73
CA ILE A 638 -29.64 -13.96 -24.81
C ILE A 638 -29.32 -13.55 -23.39
N ARG A 639 -28.02 -13.58 -23.04
CA ARG A 639 -27.50 -13.12 -21.75
C ARG A 639 -26.69 -11.84 -21.94
N ASN A 640 -26.74 -10.97 -20.93
CA ASN A 640 -25.86 -9.79 -20.88
C ASN A 640 -24.44 -10.17 -20.41
N ALA A 641 -23.55 -9.18 -20.28
CA ALA A 641 -22.17 -9.40 -19.81
C ALA A 641 -22.08 -9.90 -18.36
N GLU A 642 -23.12 -9.72 -17.56
CA GLU A 642 -23.27 -10.18 -16.17
C GLU A 642 -23.85 -11.61 -16.09
N GLY A 643 -23.99 -12.31 -17.24
CA GLY A 643 -24.58 -13.65 -17.30
C GLY A 643 -26.10 -13.71 -17.13
N LYS A 644 -26.77 -12.59 -16.87
CA LYS A 644 -28.23 -12.54 -16.66
C LYS A 644 -28.95 -12.76 -17.98
N THR A 645 -29.90 -13.72 -18.01
CA THR A 645 -30.78 -13.96 -19.16
C THR A 645 -31.75 -12.78 -19.32
N ILE A 646 -31.64 -12.08 -20.45
CA ILE A 646 -32.47 -10.90 -20.80
C ILE A 646 -33.53 -11.19 -21.83
N TYR A 647 -33.35 -12.30 -22.55
CA TYR A 647 -34.36 -12.79 -23.55
C TYR A 647 -34.27 -14.30 -23.60
N SER A 648 -35.42 -14.96 -23.66
CA SER A 648 -35.50 -16.39 -23.97
C SER A 648 -36.81 -16.69 -24.74
N GLU A 649 -36.74 -17.66 -25.65
CA GLU A 649 -37.88 -18.10 -26.43
C GLU A 649 -37.75 -19.57 -26.85
N ASN A 650 -38.81 -20.35 -26.64
CA ASN A 650 -38.96 -21.67 -27.21
C ASN A 650 -39.42 -21.58 -28.66
N SER A 651 -38.82 -22.37 -29.55
CA SER A 651 -39.17 -22.40 -30.98
C SER A 651 -39.20 -23.84 -31.45
N ASN A 652 -39.72 -24.05 -32.62
CA ASN A 652 -39.61 -25.30 -33.38
C ASN A 652 -39.44 -25.02 -34.86
N ASN A 653 -38.86 -23.88 -35.18
CA ASN A 653 -38.66 -23.38 -36.52
C ASN A 653 -37.17 -23.41 -36.90
N GLN A 654 -36.88 -23.61 -38.19
CA GLN A 654 -35.53 -23.47 -38.75
C GLN A 654 -35.04 -22.02 -38.87
N LYS A 655 -35.96 -21.07 -38.78
CA LYS A 655 -35.65 -19.62 -38.78
C LYS A 655 -36.39 -18.93 -37.67
N LEU A 656 -35.68 -18.02 -36.97
CA LEU A 656 -36.22 -17.22 -35.90
C LEU A 656 -35.77 -15.78 -36.06
N THR A 657 -36.67 -14.83 -35.79
CA THR A 657 -36.35 -13.39 -35.76
C THR A 657 -36.56 -12.90 -34.33
N ILE A 658 -35.52 -12.41 -33.72
CA ILE A 658 -35.53 -11.87 -32.35
C ILE A 658 -35.61 -10.36 -32.45
N ASN A 659 -36.56 -9.73 -31.74
CA ASN A 659 -36.59 -8.29 -31.59
C ASN A 659 -35.55 -7.85 -30.55
N THR A 660 -34.59 -7.06 -31.00
CA THR A 660 -33.49 -6.53 -30.18
C THR A 660 -33.62 -5.05 -29.88
N SER A 661 -34.72 -4.38 -30.33
CA SER A 661 -34.90 -2.93 -30.16
C SER A 661 -34.87 -2.44 -28.70
N ASN A 662 -35.25 -3.30 -27.77
CA ASN A 662 -35.26 -3.00 -26.31
C ASN A 662 -33.96 -3.33 -25.60
N LEU A 663 -32.97 -3.88 -26.29
CA LEU A 663 -31.67 -4.18 -25.71
C LEU A 663 -30.77 -2.93 -25.79
N PRO A 664 -30.15 -2.50 -24.68
CA PRO A 664 -29.12 -1.46 -24.72
C PRO A 664 -27.97 -1.81 -25.67
N SER A 665 -27.29 -0.80 -26.19
CA SER A 665 -26.07 -1.03 -26.98
C SER A 665 -25.02 -1.75 -26.13
N GLY A 666 -24.42 -2.80 -26.69
CA GLY A 666 -23.48 -3.63 -25.94
C GLY A 666 -23.22 -4.99 -26.55
N ILE A 667 -22.48 -5.81 -25.81
CA ILE A 667 -22.14 -7.20 -26.17
C ILE A 667 -23.05 -8.16 -25.39
N TYR A 668 -23.58 -9.15 -26.09
CA TYR A 668 -24.46 -10.17 -25.55
C TYR A 668 -24.04 -11.55 -26.02
N LEU A 669 -24.38 -12.56 -25.27
CA LEU A 669 -24.18 -13.96 -25.59
C LEU A 669 -25.50 -14.58 -25.99
N LEU A 670 -25.58 -15.11 -27.20
CA LEU A 670 -26.71 -15.87 -27.74
C LEU A 670 -26.42 -17.35 -27.60
N THR A 671 -27.27 -18.08 -26.90
CA THR A 671 -27.25 -19.56 -26.85
C THR A 671 -28.46 -20.11 -27.61
N VAL A 672 -28.20 -21.03 -28.53
CA VAL A 672 -29.22 -21.69 -29.39
C VAL A 672 -29.17 -23.19 -29.12
N HIS A 673 -30.27 -23.75 -28.67
CA HIS A 673 -30.45 -25.17 -28.47
C HIS A 673 -31.11 -25.80 -29.70
N THR A 674 -30.53 -26.86 -30.21
CA THR A 674 -31.00 -27.62 -31.38
C THR A 674 -31.07 -29.12 -31.06
N GLN A 675 -31.61 -29.94 -31.93
CA GLN A 675 -31.59 -31.41 -31.77
C GLN A 675 -30.19 -31.99 -31.80
N THR A 676 -29.21 -31.27 -32.34
CA THR A 676 -27.85 -31.75 -32.55
C THR A 676 -26.85 -31.18 -31.54
N GLY A 677 -27.28 -30.29 -30.63
CA GLY A 677 -26.45 -29.65 -29.63
C GLY A 677 -26.76 -28.19 -29.34
N ILE A 678 -25.94 -27.59 -28.54
CA ILE A 678 -26.03 -26.17 -28.12
C ILE A 678 -24.99 -25.38 -28.90
N ILE A 679 -25.40 -24.23 -29.44
CA ILE A 679 -24.53 -23.31 -30.20
C ILE A 679 -24.55 -21.96 -29.51
N THR A 680 -23.38 -21.44 -29.13
CA THR A 680 -23.26 -20.13 -28.54
C THR A 680 -22.56 -19.15 -29.49
N LYS A 681 -23.10 -17.95 -29.65
CA LYS A 681 -22.59 -16.88 -30.55
C LYS A 681 -22.62 -15.53 -29.82
N LYS A 682 -21.62 -14.68 -30.10
CA LYS A 682 -21.57 -13.30 -29.65
C LYS A 682 -22.47 -12.42 -30.50
N ILE A 683 -23.32 -11.61 -29.88
CA ILE A 683 -24.10 -10.54 -30.50
C ILE A 683 -23.48 -9.20 -30.13
N VAL A 684 -23.33 -8.32 -31.12
CA VAL A 684 -23.03 -6.91 -30.88
C VAL A 684 -24.31 -6.13 -31.18
N LYS A 685 -24.84 -5.40 -30.20
CA LYS A 685 -26.00 -4.52 -30.32
C LYS A 685 -25.51 -3.07 -30.50
N MET A 686 -25.94 -2.41 -31.53
CA MET A 686 -25.67 -0.99 -31.79
C MET A 686 -26.80 -0.10 -31.31
#